data_8180f6aa5fc089fc4802d54d0ad5efbd
#
_entry.id   8180f6aa5fc089fc4802d54d0ad5efbd
#
_cell.length_a   1.000
_cell.length_b   1.000
_cell.length_c   1.000
_cell.angle_alpha   90.00
_cell.angle_beta   90.00
_cell.angle_gamma   90.00
#
_symmetry.space_group_name_H-M   'P 1'
#
loop_
_entity.id
_entity.type
_entity.pdbx_description
1 polymer ?
#
loop_
_entity_poly.entity_id
_entity_poly.type
_entity_poly.pdbx_seq_one_letter_code
_entity_poly.pdbx_strand_id
1 'polypeptide(L)'
;MSTPAGRLAARTRATAADVRGAAWSLVSTAAGLGLAIAVVPGVEVTNPWSLVLAALAVGVGDALLRPALRRVARRSGVVGALVSGVVAQLVVAWAALTYLPGFRSGTWTDVLLVLVLAAVLMALGRWVVGASDNEYVLGDLLRRARRQAGVRGAATGAGAGAQRPAGLLVVLLDGVARPTLDYALQAGLAPTLARWLGSGSHRLTTWWARVPATTPASTIGLLHGSTEHVPAFRWWSRALGRLVVTNRPADAATVEARTSDGAGLLAGGGVAVSTMFSGDAATSLLVMSRATQGLGPGQMFVRFFASPFVLVRAVLVALGELVKELYQGWQQAVRGVEPRVSRLGWYPVLRAATNVVLRDLNTTLVAEQLVRGAPVVCVDLVDHDEIAHHAGPLRPESLRALEGLDRVVGLWEQVAAVAPRRYDVVVLSDHGQSLGATFEQVTGRSFFDEVRRLMALDGEAARPGARGGGRRRATAPDTEAWGPANTALNALRSGRPGADGAGRMMVGPDRTERTERTERADQRAPGGAAPGAELPEVAVVGSGNLGMVWFPREPRRLTGAEIRVRWPALVPGLVANPAVGVVLERDADGSVRVHGRDGSRDLATGEVVGTDPLAPYGSRAAADLLRVAGLDDAGDLVLVSRVDDVGMVHAFEGLVGSHGGLGGAQNRAVLVHPAQLALPGDELEDVDGERVLVGAEAVHRRLVAWLEELGVRPREHAGGGPPGEGAAARGES
;
A
#
# COMPACT_ATOMS: atom_id res chain seq x y z
N MET A 1 0.41 48.03 -7.74
CA MET A 1 -0.86 47.59 -7.10
C MET A 1 -1.89 47.32 -8.22
N SER A 2 -2.16 46.05 -8.54
CA SER A 2 -3.16 45.72 -9.54
C SER A 2 -4.57 45.90 -8.97
N THR A 3 -5.42 46.63 -9.65
CA THR A 3 -6.81 46.90 -9.25
C THR A 3 -7.62 45.60 -9.03
N PRO A 4 -8.62 45.62 -8.13
CA PRO A 4 -9.50 44.46 -7.90
C PRO A 4 -10.17 43.96 -9.16
N ALA A 5 -10.48 44.83 -10.13
CA ALA A 5 -11.05 44.50 -11.41
C ALA A 5 -10.08 43.70 -12.32
N GLY A 6 -8.78 44.00 -12.29
CA GLY A 6 -7.77 43.23 -13.02
C GLY A 6 -7.59 41.81 -12.49
N ARG A 7 -7.77 41.60 -11.15
CA ARG A 7 -7.77 40.28 -10.52
C ARG A 7 -9.03 39.46 -10.82
N LEU A 8 -10.16 40.11 -11.02
CA LEU A 8 -11.41 39.46 -11.45
C LEU A 8 -11.34 39.03 -12.92
N ALA A 9 -10.82 39.90 -13.80
CA ALA A 9 -10.69 39.61 -15.23
C ALA A 9 -9.68 38.47 -15.54
N ALA A 10 -8.61 38.34 -14.74
CA ALA A 10 -7.68 37.23 -14.83
C ALA A 10 -8.30 35.88 -14.35
N ARG A 11 -9.35 35.94 -13.53
CA ARG A 11 -10.08 34.76 -13.04
C ARG A 11 -11.09 34.18 -14.03
N THR A 12 -11.47 34.88 -15.06
CA THR A 12 -12.60 34.56 -15.97
C THR A 12 -12.20 34.20 -17.40
N ARG A 13 -10.93 34.21 -17.76
CA ARG A 13 -10.53 33.78 -19.10
C ARG A 13 -10.60 32.26 -19.24
N ALA A 14 -11.68 31.76 -19.85
CA ALA A 14 -11.82 30.39 -20.27
C ALA A 14 -10.83 30.08 -21.41
N THR A 15 -10.10 28.98 -21.32
CA THR A 15 -9.23 28.52 -22.42
C THR A 15 -10.02 27.68 -23.42
N ALA A 16 -9.50 27.57 -24.67
CA ALA A 16 -10.13 26.71 -25.69
C ALA A 16 -10.28 25.25 -25.22
N ALA A 17 -9.38 24.79 -24.34
CA ALA A 17 -9.48 23.45 -23.70
C ALA A 17 -10.63 23.38 -22.67
N ASP A 18 -10.86 24.46 -21.92
CA ASP A 18 -12.00 24.54 -20.99
C ASP A 18 -13.34 24.49 -21.75
N VAL A 19 -13.42 25.19 -22.88
CA VAL A 19 -14.63 25.19 -23.72
C VAL A 19 -14.87 23.80 -24.34
N ARG A 20 -13.82 23.15 -24.87
CA ARG A 20 -13.94 21.80 -25.44
C ARG A 20 -14.36 20.78 -24.36
N GLY A 21 -13.76 20.83 -23.15
CA GLY A 21 -14.12 19.95 -22.06
C GLY A 21 -15.55 20.15 -21.57
N ALA A 22 -16.02 21.40 -21.49
CA ALA A 22 -17.41 21.71 -21.13
C ALA A 22 -18.39 21.26 -22.23
N ALA A 23 -18.07 21.49 -23.51
CA ALA A 23 -18.88 21.02 -24.63
C ALA A 23 -18.97 19.49 -24.66
N TRP A 24 -17.86 18.78 -24.47
CA TRP A 24 -17.84 17.31 -24.43
C TRP A 24 -18.63 16.76 -23.24
N SER A 25 -18.52 17.38 -22.06
CA SER A 25 -19.33 17.02 -20.90
C SER A 25 -20.83 17.20 -21.15
N LEU A 26 -21.20 18.30 -21.78
CA LEU A 26 -22.59 18.58 -22.14
C LEU A 26 -23.15 17.55 -23.14
N VAL A 27 -22.41 17.27 -24.20
CA VAL A 27 -22.79 16.27 -25.23
C VAL A 27 -22.91 14.89 -24.64
N SER A 28 -21.94 14.47 -23.84
CA SER A 28 -21.96 13.13 -23.19
C SER A 28 -23.10 12.98 -22.18
N THR A 29 -23.44 14.05 -21.45
CA THR A 29 -24.57 14.04 -20.50
C THR A 29 -25.90 14.01 -21.25
N ALA A 30 -26.06 14.81 -22.31
CA ALA A 30 -27.27 14.81 -23.12
C ALA A 30 -27.49 13.46 -23.82
N ALA A 31 -26.43 12.87 -24.37
CA ALA A 31 -26.48 11.56 -25.03
C ALA A 31 -26.82 10.44 -24.05
N GLY A 32 -26.19 10.41 -22.88
CA GLY A 32 -26.45 9.44 -21.83
C GLY A 32 -27.89 9.52 -21.30
N LEU A 33 -28.39 10.74 -21.08
CA LEU A 33 -29.78 10.97 -20.69
C LEU A 33 -30.76 10.53 -21.80
N GLY A 34 -30.48 10.90 -23.05
CA GLY A 34 -31.34 10.54 -24.19
C GLY A 34 -31.45 9.04 -24.40
N LEU A 35 -30.32 8.32 -24.28
CA LEU A 35 -30.26 6.87 -24.39
C LEU A 35 -30.99 6.18 -23.21
N ALA A 36 -30.83 6.70 -22.00
CA ALA A 36 -31.53 6.19 -20.82
C ALA A 36 -33.05 6.35 -20.92
N ILE A 37 -33.52 7.52 -21.39
CA ILE A 37 -34.95 7.79 -21.62
C ILE A 37 -35.51 6.91 -22.74
N ALA A 38 -34.74 6.62 -23.76
CA ALA A 38 -35.17 5.72 -24.83
C ALA A 38 -35.41 4.27 -24.38
N VAL A 39 -34.77 3.86 -23.28
CA VAL A 39 -34.85 2.50 -22.72
C VAL A 39 -35.90 2.39 -21.61
N VAL A 40 -36.10 3.46 -20.82
CA VAL A 40 -37.01 3.42 -19.66
C VAL A 40 -38.41 3.88 -20.07
N PRO A 41 -39.40 3.00 -20.05
CA PRO A 41 -40.80 3.41 -20.28
C PRO A 41 -41.25 4.33 -19.14
N GLY A 42 -41.98 5.40 -19.45
CA GLY A 42 -42.55 6.34 -18.47
C GLY A 42 -41.87 7.71 -18.43
N VAL A 43 -40.77 7.93 -19.17
CA VAL A 43 -40.22 9.26 -19.42
C VAL A 43 -40.12 9.49 -20.93
N GLU A 44 -40.81 10.48 -21.42
CA GLU A 44 -40.80 10.82 -22.86
C GLU A 44 -40.14 12.18 -23.11
N VAL A 45 -39.37 12.26 -24.19
CA VAL A 45 -38.81 13.51 -24.67
C VAL A 45 -39.58 13.99 -25.91
N THR A 46 -40.29 15.09 -25.77
CA THR A 46 -41.05 15.68 -26.87
C THR A 46 -40.23 16.62 -27.75
N ASN A 47 -39.10 17.09 -27.24
CA ASN A 47 -38.17 17.96 -27.97
C ASN A 47 -36.70 17.60 -27.66
N PRO A 48 -35.88 17.23 -28.65
CA PRO A 48 -34.47 16.88 -28.44
C PRO A 48 -33.62 17.97 -27.75
N TRP A 49 -33.96 19.24 -27.94
CA TRP A 49 -33.27 20.35 -27.28
C TRP A 49 -33.44 20.35 -25.75
N SER A 50 -34.49 19.72 -25.26
CA SER A 50 -34.73 19.57 -23.83
C SER A 50 -33.66 18.73 -23.15
N LEU A 51 -33.02 17.77 -23.85
CA LEU A 51 -31.89 17.01 -23.37
C LEU A 51 -30.66 17.89 -23.12
N VAL A 52 -30.41 18.85 -24.02
CA VAL A 52 -29.31 19.81 -23.85
C VAL A 52 -29.59 20.75 -22.70
N LEU A 53 -30.83 21.22 -22.55
CA LEU A 53 -31.26 22.05 -21.42
C LEU A 53 -31.15 21.28 -20.08
N ALA A 54 -31.54 20.03 -20.05
CA ALA A 54 -31.42 19.19 -18.84
C ALA A 54 -29.95 18.95 -18.50
N ALA A 55 -29.10 18.64 -19.46
CA ALA A 55 -27.66 18.49 -19.25
C ALA A 55 -27.01 19.78 -18.72
N LEU A 56 -27.44 20.94 -19.26
CA LEU A 56 -27.00 22.25 -18.78
C LEU A 56 -27.48 22.52 -17.34
N ALA A 57 -28.75 22.25 -17.06
CA ALA A 57 -29.34 22.41 -15.71
C ALA A 57 -28.63 21.54 -14.66
N VAL A 58 -28.34 20.29 -15.00
CA VAL A 58 -27.55 19.39 -14.13
C VAL A 58 -26.14 19.96 -13.88
N GLY A 59 -25.44 20.44 -14.94
CA GLY A 59 -24.11 21.03 -14.81
C GLY A 59 -24.10 22.32 -13.97
N VAL A 60 -25.08 23.20 -14.16
CA VAL A 60 -25.23 24.44 -13.38
C VAL A 60 -25.65 24.13 -11.95
N GLY A 61 -26.60 23.21 -11.76
CA GLY A 61 -27.03 22.77 -10.43
C GLY A 61 -25.88 22.19 -9.61
N ASP A 62 -25.07 21.33 -10.20
CA ASP A 62 -23.85 20.81 -9.57
C ASP A 62 -22.89 21.95 -9.16
N ALA A 63 -22.66 22.92 -10.04
CA ALA A 63 -21.79 24.05 -9.73
C ALA A 63 -22.31 24.91 -8.57
N LEU A 64 -23.62 25.12 -8.48
CA LEU A 64 -24.26 25.92 -7.44
C LEU A 64 -24.31 25.20 -6.09
N LEU A 65 -24.53 23.86 -6.10
CA LEU A 65 -24.64 23.06 -4.90
C LEU A 65 -23.27 22.73 -4.26
N ARG A 66 -22.20 22.75 -5.02
CA ARG A 66 -20.84 22.44 -4.53
C ARG A 66 -20.44 23.17 -3.23
N PRO A 67 -20.70 24.46 -3.03
CA PRO A 67 -20.34 25.13 -1.77
C PRO A 67 -21.14 24.62 -0.56
N ALA A 68 -22.43 24.29 -0.77
CA ALA A 68 -23.30 23.75 0.28
C ALA A 68 -22.87 22.32 0.63
N LEU A 69 -22.64 21.47 -0.35
CA LEU A 69 -22.15 20.10 -0.18
C LEU A 69 -20.81 20.06 0.57
N ARG A 70 -19.88 20.99 0.28
CA ARG A 70 -18.63 21.14 1.02
C ARG A 70 -18.87 21.51 2.51
N ARG A 71 -19.93 22.23 2.80
CA ARG A 71 -20.28 22.62 4.19
C ARG A 71 -20.87 21.44 4.96
N VAL A 72 -21.73 20.66 4.30
CA VAL A 72 -22.29 19.42 4.84
C VAL A 72 -21.18 18.39 5.06
N ALA A 73 -20.34 18.18 4.07
CA ALA A 73 -19.21 17.24 4.16
C ALA A 73 -18.25 17.51 5.34
N ARG A 74 -18.03 18.78 5.66
CA ARG A 74 -17.23 19.19 6.84
C ARG A 74 -17.90 18.85 8.17
N ARG A 75 -19.23 18.74 8.22
CA ARG A 75 -19.99 18.47 9.45
C ARG A 75 -20.35 17.01 9.64
N SER A 76 -20.61 16.31 8.56
CA SER A 76 -21.15 14.92 8.56
C SER A 76 -20.13 13.86 8.11
N GLY A 77 -18.88 14.26 7.85
CA GLY A 77 -17.84 13.36 7.35
C GLY A 77 -18.10 12.90 5.92
N VAL A 78 -17.34 11.90 5.48
CA VAL A 78 -17.37 11.42 4.09
C VAL A 78 -18.68 10.75 3.74
N VAL A 79 -19.25 9.94 4.64
CA VAL A 79 -20.53 9.28 4.39
C VAL A 79 -21.63 10.32 4.19
N GLY A 80 -21.67 11.36 5.01
CA GLY A 80 -22.61 12.45 4.82
C GLY A 80 -22.36 13.26 3.54
N ALA A 81 -21.10 13.44 3.15
CA ALA A 81 -20.74 14.06 1.87
C ALA A 81 -21.23 13.25 0.68
N LEU A 82 -21.03 11.95 0.75
CA LEU A 82 -21.40 10.98 -0.27
C LEU A 82 -22.92 10.92 -0.44
N VAL A 83 -23.64 10.72 0.65
CA VAL A 83 -25.12 10.68 0.64
C VAL A 83 -25.68 12.02 0.17
N SER A 84 -25.21 13.14 0.71
CA SER A 84 -25.71 14.47 0.32
C SER A 84 -25.36 14.81 -1.14
N GLY A 85 -24.22 14.36 -1.65
CA GLY A 85 -23.84 14.54 -3.05
C GLY A 85 -24.74 13.81 -4.01
N VAL A 86 -25.03 12.52 -3.71
CA VAL A 86 -25.98 11.70 -4.51
C VAL A 86 -27.39 12.28 -4.43
N VAL A 87 -27.88 12.57 -3.23
CA VAL A 87 -29.22 13.15 -3.04
C VAL A 87 -29.36 14.48 -3.78
N ALA A 88 -28.36 15.35 -3.68
CA ALA A 88 -28.41 16.65 -4.37
C ALA A 88 -28.47 16.51 -5.90
N GLN A 89 -27.70 15.58 -6.48
CA GLN A 89 -27.77 15.31 -7.92
C GLN A 89 -29.11 14.70 -8.34
N LEU A 90 -29.62 13.75 -7.58
CA LEU A 90 -30.93 13.16 -7.83
C LEU A 90 -32.02 14.24 -7.80
N VAL A 91 -31.96 15.17 -6.84
CA VAL A 91 -32.90 16.29 -6.73
C VAL A 91 -32.77 17.24 -7.93
N VAL A 92 -31.55 17.61 -8.33
CA VAL A 92 -31.34 18.52 -9.49
C VAL A 92 -31.83 17.87 -10.78
N ALA A 93 -31.50 16.61 -10.98
CA ALA A 93 -31.87 15.91 -12.20
C ALA A 93 -33.37 15.57 -12.22
N TRP A 94 -33.95 15.22 -11.06
CA TRP A 94 -35.39 15.09 -10.92
C TRP A 94 -36.09 16.41 -11.25
N ALA A 95 -35.64 17.52 -10.68
CA ALA A 95 -36.19 18.84 -10.97
C ALA A 95 -36.05 19.21 -12.47
N ALA A 96 -34.90 18.89 -13.09
CA ALA A 96 -34.70 19.11 -14.51
C ALA A 96 -35.68 18.30 -15.37
N LEU A 97 -35.88 17.02 -15.08
CA LEU A 97 -36.79 16.16 -15.85
C LEU A 97 -38.28 16.47 -15.58
N THR A 98 -38.63 17.06 -14.41
CA THR A 98 -40.00 17.36 -14.04
C THR A 98 -40.44 18.76 -14.47
N TYR A 99 -39.54 19.74 -14.37
CA TYR A 99 -39.92 21.15 -14.57
C TYR A 99 -39.46 21.78 -15.89
N LEU A 100 -38.48 21.15 -16.59
CA LEU A 100 -38.10 21.68 -17.90
C LEU A 100 -39.12 21.31 -18.97
N PRO A 101 -39.37 22.26 -19.90
CA PRO A 101 -40.30 21.98 -20.99
C PRO A 101 -39.75 20.90 -21.92
N GLY A 102 -40.64 20.05 -22.42
CA GLY A 102 -40.29 18.99 -23.38
C GLY A 102 -39.99 17.62 -22.74
N PHE A 103 -40.19 17.45 -21.44
CA PHE A 103 -40.25 16.17 -20.79
C PHE A 103 -41.66 15.84 -20.27
N ARG A 104 -42.04 14.60 -20.40
CA ARG A 104 -43.21 14.02 -19.70
C ARG A 104 -42.68 12.90 -18.83
N SER A 105 -42.72 13.07 -17.52
CA SER A 105 -42.33 12.05 -16.55
C SER A 105 -43.54 11.39 -15.93
N GLY A 106 -43.51 10.06 -15.84
CA GLY A 106 -44.50 9.26 -15.12
C GLY A 106 -44.27 9.30 -13.62
N THR A 107 -43.72 8.24 -13.04
CA THR A 107 -43.50 8.14 -11.59
C THR A 107 -42.07 8.62 -11.24
N TRP A 108 -41.87 8.92 -9.92
CA TRP A 108 -40.54 9.26 -9.41
C TRP A 108 -39.54 8.08 -9.57
N THR A 109 -40.02 6.84 -9.61
CA THR A 109 -39.21 5.64 -9.85
C THR A 109 -38.67 5.58 -11.28
N ASP A 110 -39.48 6.02 -12.27
CA ASP A 110 -39.04 6.07 -13.68
C ASP A 110 -37.89 7.09 -13.83
N VAL A 111 -38.04 8.25 -13.20
CA VAL A 111 -37.00 9.29 -13.18
C VAL A 111 -35.70 8.77 -12.53
N LEU A 112 -35.83 8.08 -11.39
CA LEU A 112 -34.68 7.48 -10.71
C LEU A 112 -33.99 6.44 -11.59
N LEU A 113 -34.77 5.59 -12.28
CA LEU A 113 -34.23 4.57 -13.17
C LEU A 113 -33.52 5.19 -14.36
N VAL A 114 -34.08 6.24 -14.96
CA VAL A 114 -33.43 7.04 -16.04
C VAL A 114 -32.10 7.59 -15.55
N LEU A 115 -32.03 8.16 -14.34
CA LEU A 115 -30.82 8.75 -13.80
C LEU A 115 -29.71 7.72 -13.55
N VAL A 116 -30.08 6.58 -12.99
CA VAL A 116 -29.14 5.47 -12.75
C VAL A 116 -28.63 4.94 -14.10
N LEU A 117 -29.54 4.69 -15.06
CA LEU A 117 -29.18 4.17 -16.37
C LEU A 117 -28.34 5.18 -17.16
N ALA A 118 -28.67 6.48 -17.11
CA ALA A 118 -27.87 7.54 -17.73
C ALA A 118 -26.45 7.59 -17.14
N ALA A 119 -26.30 7.47 -15.82
CA ALA A 119 -25.00 7.42 -15.17
C ALA A 119 -24.18 6.21 -15.64
N VAL A 120 -24.80 5.03 -15.75
CA VAL A 120 -24.16 3.82 -16.27
C VAL A 120 -23.75 3.98 -17.74
N LEU A 121 -24.63 4.47 -18.58
CA LEU A 121 -24.38 4.66 -20.02
C LEU A 121 -23.28 5.71 -20.27
N MET A 122 -23.27 6.80 -19.50
CA MET A 122 -22.21 7.80 -19.57
C MET A 122 -20.85 7.22 -19.14
N ALA A 123 -20.83 6.37 -18.10
CA ALA A 123 -19.59 5.72 -17.65
C ALA A 123 -19.08 4.71 -18.71
N LEU A 124 -19.96 3.88 -19.27
CA LEU A 124 -19.63 2.95 -20.35
C LEU A 124 -19.15 3.67 -21.62
N GLY A 125 -19.84 4.72 -22.05
CA GLY A 125 -19.46 5.50 -23.21
C GLY A 125 -18.07 6.12 -23.09
N ARG A 126 -17.73 6.62 -21.90
CA ARG A 126 -16.38 7.15 -21.62
C ARG A 126 -15.32 6.05 -21.57
N TRP A 127 -15.65 4.90 -21.01
CA TRP A 127 -14.77 3.73 -21.00
C TRP A 127 -14.43 3.26 -22.43
N VAL A 128 -15.43 3.22 -23.32
CA VAL A 128 -15.24 2.83 -24.73
C VAL A 128 -14.39 3.85 -25.50
N VAL A 129 -14.55 5.15 -25.21
CA VAL A 129 -13.78 6.22 -25.87
C VAL A 129 -12.36 6.35 -25.33
N GLY A 130 -12.00 5.57 -24.29
CA GLY A 130 -10.65 5.58 -23.70
C GLY A 130 -10.28 6.90 -22.99
N ALA A 131 -11.26 7.77 -22.75
CA ALA A 131 -11.07 8.97 -21.94
C ALA A 131 -10.79 8.53 -20.50
N SER A 132 -9.53 8.50 -20.10
CA SER A 132 -9.16 8.22 -18.72
C SER A 132 -9.66 9.36 -17.86
N ASP A 133 -10.59 9.07 -16.95
CA ASP A 133 -11.24 10.08 -16.11
C ASP A 133 -10.28 10.71 -15.07
N ASN A 134 -9.12 10.10 -14.84
CA ASN A 134 -8.00 10.74 -14.16
C ASN A 134 -7.63 12.05 -14.86
N GLU A 135 -7.78 12.15 -16.19
CA GLU A 135 -7.61 13.41 -16.92
C GLU A 135 -8.64 14.47 -16.54
N TYR A 136 -9.86 14.11 -16.14
CA TYR A 136 -10.86 15.12 -15.77
C TYR A 136 -10.59 15.72 -14.39
N VAL A 137 -10.32 14.90 -13.36
CA VAL A 137 -9.97 15.38 -12.01
C VAL A 137 -8.61 16.09 -12.07
N LEU A 138 -7.66 15.50 -12.76
CA LEU A 138 -6.35 16.08 -12.99
C LEU A 138 -6.41 17.30 -13.90
N GLY A 139 -7.25 17.30 -14.91
CA GLY A 139 -7.47 18.45 -15.78
C GLY A 139 -7.90 19.69 -15.01
N ASP A 140 -8.74 19.56 -13.97
CA ASP A 140 -9.08 20.68 -13.08
C ASP A 140 -7.88 21.11 -12.21
N LEU A 141 -7.11 20.15 -11.69
CA LEU A 141 -5.88 20.41 -10.93
C LEU A 141 -4.80 21.06 -11.81
N LEU A 142 -4.57 20.53 -13.01
CA LEU A 142 -3.63 21.08 -13.99
C LEU A 142 -4.03 22.50 -14.43
N ARG A 143 -5.33 22.74 -14.67
CA ARG A 143 -5.83 24.08 -14.97
C ARG A 143 -5.57 25.07 -13.82
N ARG A 144 -5.80 24.64 -12.57
CA ARG A 144 -5.51 25.47 -11.39
C ARG A 144 -4.02 25.73 -11.22
N ALA A 145 -3.18 24.70 -11.40
CA ALA A 145 -1.73 24.81 -11.33
C ALA A 145 -1.21 25.78 -12.40
N ARG A 146 -1.66 25.66 -13.66
CA ARG A 146 -1.29 26.58 -14.76
C ARG A 146 -1.75 28.00 -14.49
N ARG A 147 -2.97 28.20 -13.95
CA ARG A 147 -3.45 29.53 -13.56
C ARG A 147 -2.62 30.13 -12.42
N GLN A 148 -2.25 29.34 -11.43
CA GLN A 148 -1.39 29.78 -10.33
C GLN A 148 0.04 30.08 -10.79
N ALA A 149 0.60 29.27 -11.70
CA ALA A 149 1.91 29.52 -12.32
C ALA A 149 1.90 30.81 -13.12
N GLY A 150 0.87 31.06 -13.93
CA GLY A 150 0.70 32.30 -14.69
C GLY A 150 0.56 33.54 -13.80
N VAL A 151 -0.18 33.45 -12.69
CA VAL A 151 -0.32 34.57 -11.73
C VAL A 151 0.99 34.84 -10.99
N ARG A 152 1.75 33.80 -10.64
CA ARG A 152 3.07 33.96 -9.99
C ARG A 152 4.09 34.59 -10.93
N GLY A 153 4.18 34.10 -12.18
CA GLY A 153 5.06 34.70 -13.20
C GLY A 153 4.77 36.18 -13.44
N ALA A 154 3.49 36.54 -13.43
CA ALA A 154 3.09 37.97 -13.57
C ALA A 154 3.33 38.81 -12.30
N ALA A 155 3.28 38.20 -11.09
CA ALA A 155 3.44 38.91 -9.83
C ALA A 155 4.91 39.13 -9.44
N THR A 156 5.82 38.24 -9.87
CA THR A 156 7.24 38.33 -9.50
C THR A 156 8.07 39.12 -10.51
N GLY A 157 7.52 39.51 -11.66
CA GLY A 157 8.29 40.15 -12.74
C GLY A 157 9.46 39.29 -13.23
N ALA A 158 9.55 38.07 -12.75
CA ALA A 158 10.60 37.13 -13.08
C ALA A 158 10.37 36.69 -14.52
N GLY A 159 11.22 37.16 -15.41
CA GLY A 159 11.35 36.64 -16.76
C GLY A 159 11.49 35.10 -16.71
N ALA A 160 11.30 34.45 -17.84
CA ALA A 160 11.30 32.99 -18.04
C ALA A 160 12.52 32.21 -17.48
N GLY A 161 13.38 32.81 -16.67
CA GLY A 161 14.62 32.27 -16.10
C GLY A 161 14.65 32.05 -14.60
N ALA A 162 13.60 32.37 -13.82
CA ALA A 162 13.63 32.10 -12.36
C ALA A 162 13.53 30.60 -12.12
N GLN A 163 14.63 30.03 -11.60
CA GLN A 163 14.74 28.60 -11.31
C GLN A 163 13.77 28.20 -10.21
N ARG A 164 12.84 27.28 -10.51
CA ARG A 164 11.91 26.74 -9.52
C ARG A 164 12.68 25.98 -8.45
N PRO A 165 12.33 26.10 -7.15
CA PRO A 165 12.99 25.32 -6.10
C PRO A 165 12.80 23.82 -6.39
N ALA A 166 13.80 23.03 -6.05
CA ALA A 166 13.75 21.57 -6.24
C ALA A 166 12.76 20.92 -5.25
N GLY A 167 12.27 19.77 -5.63
CA GLY A 167 11.46 18.87 -4.81
C GLY A 167 11.69 17.44 -5.25
N LEU A 168 11.31 16.48 -4.41
CA LEU A 168 11.42 15.05 -4.68
C LEU A 168 10.05 14.38 -4.58
N LEU A 169 9.69 13.56 -5.57
CA LEU A 169 8.57 12.64 -5.51
C LEU A 169 9.13 11.22 -5.44
N VAL A 170 8.86 10.53 -4.33
CA VAL A 170 9.21 9.12 -4.11
C VAL A 170 7.97 8.28 -4.28
N VAL A 171 7.98 7.34 -5.20
CA VAL A 171 6.88 6.43 -5.52
C VAL A 171 7.30 5.01 -5.20
N LEU A 172 6.63 4.39 -4.23
CA LEU A 172 6.77 2.98 -3.92
C LEU A 172 5.79 2.19 -4.79
N LEU A 173 6.29 1.20 -5.50
CA LEU A 173 5.53 0.19 -6.24
C LEU A 173 5.65 -1.11 -5.46
N ASP A 174 4.71 -1.34 -4.54
CA ASP A 174 4.76 -2.44 -3.58
C ASP A 174 4.87 -3.81 -4.28
N GLY A 175 5.80 -4.64 -3.81
CA GLY A 175 6.00 -6.01 -4.25
C GLY A 175 6.55 -6.20 -5.67
N VAL A 176 7.07 -5.15 -6.32
CA VAL A 176 7.58 -5.24 -7.70
C VAL A 176 9.05 -5.67 -7.73
N ALA A 177 9.29 -6.93 -8.09
CA ALA A 177 10.63 -7.46 -8.27
C ALA A 177 11.30 -6.93 -9.55
N ARG A 178 12.65 -6.86 -9.56
CA ARG A 178 13.43 -6.49 -10.74
C ARG A 178 13.09 -7.33 -11.98
N PRO A 179 13.03 -8.66 -11.94
CA PRO A 179 12.64 -9.46 -13.11
C PRO A 179 11.20 -9.19 -13.59
N THR A 180 10.29 -8.86 -12.67
CA THR A 180 8.90 -8.50 -13.01
C THR A 180 8.85 -7.18 -13.79
N LEU A 181 9.61 -6.19 -13.34
CA LEU A 181 9.71 -4.91 -14.06
C LEU A 181 10.39 -5.07 -15.42
N ASP A 182 11.48 -5.84 -15.50
CA ASP A 182 12.19 -6.10 -16.76
C ASP A 182 11.24 -6.76 -17.79
N TYR A 183 10.44 -7.73 -17.36
CA TYR A 183 9.42 -8.35 -18.19
C TYR A 183 8.36 -7.33 -18.65
N ALA A 184 7.86 -6.50 -17.74
CA ALA A 184 6.86 -5.48 -18.07
C ALA A 184 7.39 -4.44 -19.06
N LEU A 185 8.66 -4.03 -18.93
CA LEU A 185 9.32 -3.14 -19.88
C LEU A 185 9.42 -3.77 -21.27
N GLN A 186 9.88 -5.03 -21.36
CA GLN A 186 9.99 -5.77 -22.63
C GLN A 186 8.63 -6.02 -23.28
N ALA A 187 7.60 -6.28 -22.48
CA ALA A 187 6.24 -6.49 -22.95
C ALA A 187 5.48 -5.20 -23.31
N GLY A 188 6.11 -4.02 -23.12
CA GLY A 188 5.49 -2.72 -23.40
C GLY A 188 4.39 -2.30 -22.41
N LEU A 189 4.37 -2.90 -21.21
CA LEU A 189 3.36 -2.65 -20.17
C LEU A 189 3.73 -1.47 -19.25
N ALA A 190 4.97 -0.97 -19.33
CA ALA A 190 5.44 0.16 -18.56
C ALA A 190 6.02 1.26 -19.49
N PRO A 191 5.18 1.89 -20.35
CA PRO A 191 5.66 2.83 -21.37
C PRO A 191 6.27 4.10 -20.80
N THR A 192 5.86 4.60 -19.64
CA THR A 192 6.46 5.77 -18.97
C THR A 192 7.88 5.48 -18.53
N LEU A 193 8.06 4.39 -17.79
CA LEU A 193 9.38 3.96 -17.31
C LEU A 193 10.29 3.56 -18.50
N ALA A 194 9.76 2.86 -19.52
CA ALA A 194 10.51 2.52 -20.73
C ALA A 194 11.01 3.78 -21.45
N ARG A 195 10.19 4.81 -21.56
CA ARG A 195 10.58 6.10 -22.15
C ARG A 195 11.67 6.80 -21.32
N TRP A 196 11.57 6.80 -20.02
CA TRP A 196 12.58 7.40 -19.11
C TRP A 196 13.94 6.71 -19.24
N LEU A 197 13.93 5.39 -19.23
CA LEU A 197 15.15 4.59 -19.36
C LEU A 197 15.73 4.72 -20.79
N GLY A 198 14.90 4.63 -21.82
CA GLY A 198 15.33 4.75 -23.21
C GLY A 198 15.86 6.14 -23.58
N SER A 199 15.36 7.21 -22.92
CA SER A 199 15.90 8.57 -23.11
C SER A 199 17.17 8.85 -22.30
N GLY A 200 17.58 7.95 -21.40
CA GLY A 200 18.68 8.17 -20.49
C GLY A 200 18.40 9.19 -19.37
N SER A 201 17.16 9.66 -19.23
CA SER A 201 16.79 10.59 -18.15
C SER A 201 16.78 9.94 -16.76
N HIS A 202 16.57 8.63 -16.72
CA HIS A 202 16.60 7.82 -15.51
C HIS A 202 17.48 6.59 -15.71
N ARG A 203 17.90 6.00 -14.58
CA ARG A 203 18.62 4.73 -14.51
C ARG A 203 17.82 3.75 -13.67
N LEU A 204 17.94 2.47 -14.00
CA LEU A 204 17.33 1.36 -13.26
C LEU A 204 18.44 0.58 -12.58
N THR A 205 18.39 0.53 -11.24
CA THR A 205 19.29 -0.22 -10.38
C THR A 205 18.48 -1.20 -9.53
N THR A 206 19.06 -2.33 -9.20
CA THR A 206 18.51 -3.26 -8.21
C THR A 206 18.98 -2.85 -6.82
N TRP A 207 18.12 -2.97 -5.82
CA TRP A 207 18.55 -3.00 -4.43
C TRP A 207 18.10 -4.29 -3.76
N TRP A 208 18.89 -4.78 -2.83
CA TRP A 208 18.63 -6.03 -2.13
C TRP A 208 17.84 -5.76 -0.87
N ALA A 209 16.56 -6.17 -0.87
CA ALA A 209 15.71 -6.17 0.31
C ALA A 209 16.16 -7.30 1.25
N ARG A 210 16.85 -6.96 2.34
CA ARG A 210 17.33 -7.94 3.32
C ARG A 210 16.17 -8.62 4.04
N VAL A 211 16.42 -9.81 4.56
CA VAL A 211 15.45 -10.50 5.42
C VAL A 211 15.28 -9.75 6.74
N PRO A 212 14.05 -9.46 7.19
CA PRO A 212 12.77 -9.80 6.56
C PRO A 212 12.44 -8.85 5.38
N ALA A 213 12.23 -9.43 4.20
CA ALA A 213 11.85 -8.68 3.00
C ALA A 213 10.31 -8.47 3.00
N THR A 214 9.82 -7.74 3.97
CA THR A 214 8.39 -7.45 4.19
C THR A 214 8.13 -5.96 4.10
N THR A 215 6.92 -5.57 3.69
CA THR A 215 6.52 -4.16 3.59
C THR A 215 6.84 -3.36 4.87
N PRO A 216 6.51 -3.81 6.10
CA PRO A 216 6.85 -3.05 7.29
C PRO A 216 8.36 -2.90 7.53
N ALA A 217 9.16 -3.95 7.29
CA ALA A 217 10.61 -3.85 7.49
C ALA A 217 11.26 -2.95 6.45
N SER A 218 10.88 -3.09 5.18
CA SER A 218 11.41 -2.25 4.12
C SER A 218 10.96 -0.80 4.25
N THR A 219 9.67 -0.55 4.48
CA THR A 219 9.15 0.83 4.57
C THR A 219 9.65 1.58 5.79
N ILE A 220 9.79 0.92 6.96
CA ILE A 220 10.38 1.58 8.13
C ILE A 220 11.86 1.91 7.87
N GLY A 221 12.60 1.00 7.24
CA GLY A 221 13.99 1.22 6.85
C GLY A 221 14.14 2.33 5.81
N LEU A 222 13.28 2.38 4.78
CA LEU A 222 13.27 3.42 3.76
C LEU A 222 12.92 4.81 4.34
N LEU A 223 12.01 4.87 5.31
CA LEU A 223 11.49 6.13 5.84
C LEU A 223 12.25 6.63 7.08
N HIS A 224 12.81 5.74 7.90
CA HIS A 224 13.48 6.09 9.15
C HIS A 224 14.94 5.61 9.26
N GLY A 225 15.44 4.86 8.27
CA GLY A 225 16.82 4.41 8.23
C GLY A 225 17.18 3.27 9.19
N SER A 226 16.21 2.62 9.84
CA SER A 226 16.42 1.47 10.72
C SER A 226 15.34 0.42 10.58
N THR A 227 15.74 -0.87 10.66
CA THR A 227 14.83 -2.03 10.57
C THR A 227 14.94 -2.94 11.80
N GLU A 228 15.60 -2.48 12.87
CA GLU A 228 15.98 -3.31 14.04
C GLU A 228 14.79 -3.86 14.82
N HIS A 229 13.66 -3.15 14.81
CA HIS A 229 12.48 -3.50 15.59
C HIS A 229 11.40 -4.27 14.83
N VAL A 230 11.69 -4.69 13.59
CA VAL A 230 10.70 -5.35 12.73
C VAL A 230 11.25 -6.70 12.22
N PRO A 231 11.05 -7.79 12.98
CA PRO A 231 11.57 -9.11 12.61
C PRO A 231 10.74 -9.83 11.54
N ALA A 232 9.49 -9.40 11.32
CA ALA A 232 8.57 -9.98 10.35
C ALA A 232 7.41 -9.01 10.05
N PHE A 233 6.43 -9.41 9.24
CA PHE A 233 5.18 -8.64 9.09
C PHE A 233 4.34 -8.67 10.38
N ARG A 234 4.34 -9.81 11.05
CA ARG A 234 3.72 -10.02 12.35
C ARG A 234 4.61 -10.89 13.22
N TRP A 235 4.65 -10.63 14.53
CA TRP A 235 5.51 -11.35 15.46
C TRP A 235 4.99 -11.30 16.89
N TRP A 236 5.44 -12.25 17.70
CA TRP A 236 5.21 -12.20 19.14
C TRP A 236 6.24 -11.29 19.81
N SER A 237 5.79 -10.23 20.44
CA SER A 237 6.66 -9.37 21.25
C SER A 237 6.61 -9.83 22.71
N ARG A 238 7.77 -10.26 23.22
CA ARG A 238 7.90 -10.64 24.65
C ARG A 238 7.72 -9.43 25.56
N ALA A 239 8.21 -8.28 25.15
CA ALA A 239 8.09 -7.03 25.91
C ALA A 239 6.63 -6.59 26.07
N LEU A 240 5.78 -6.83 25.06
CA LEU A 240 4.37 -6.48 25.08
C LEU A 240 3.47 -7.64 25.52
N GLY A 241 4.00 -8.87 25.61
CA GLY A 241 3.25 -10.08 25.95
C GLY A 241 2.11 -10.41 24.97
N ARG A 242 2.22 -9.98 23.71
CA ARG A 242 1.18 -10.16 22.69
C ARG A 242 1.74 -10.21 21.27
N LEU A 243 0.87 -10.61 20.34
CA LEU A 243 1.16 -10.51 18.91
C LEU A 243 1.12 -9.06 18.45
N VAL A 244 2.17 -8.62 17.76
CA VAL A 244 2.24 -7.35 17.03
C VAL A 244 1.93 -7.64 15.56
N VAL A 245 1.06 -6.84 14.97
CA VAL A 245 0.64 -6.99 13.56
C VAL A 245 0.66 -5.61 12.91
N THR A 246 1.61 -5.39 12.02
CA THR A 246 1.94 -4.04 11.51
C THR A 246 0.85 -3.39 10.66
N ASN A 247 -0.10 -4.16 10.12
CA ASN A 247 -1.28 -3.61 9.45
C ASN A 247 -2.38 -3.12 10.41
N ARG A 248 -2.13 -3.19 11.72
CA ARG A 248 -3.00 -2.57 12.74
C ARG A 248 -2.47 -1.18 13.09
N PRO A 249 -3.28 -0.12 12.97
CA PRO A 249 -2.82 1.25 13.21
C PRO A 249 -2.11 1.47 14.53
N ALA A 250 -2.58 0.82 15.61
CA ALA A 250 -1.96 0.95 16.94
C ALA A 250 -0.56 0.29 16.99
N ASP A 251 -0.39 -0.86 16.35
CA ASP A 251 0.87 -1.57 16.29
C ASP A 251 1.86 -0.84 15.37
N ALA A 252 1.41 -0.37 14.20
CA ALA A 252 2.23 0.47 13.33
C ALA A 252 2.70 1.74 14.05
N ALA A 253 1.82 2.41 14.80
CA ALA A 253 2.20 3.57 15.59
C ALA A 253 3.23 3.23 16.69
N THR A 254 3.10 2.08 17.33
CA THR A 254 4.06 1.61 18.35
C THR A 254 5.42 1.31 17.74
N VAL A 255 5.45 0.65 16.58
CA VAL A 255 6.69 0.34 15.86
C VAL A 255 7.38 1.62 15.41
N GLU A 256 6.64 2.55 14.81
CA GLU A 256 7.19 3.83 14.37
C GLU A 256 7.75 4.64 15.55
N ALA A 257 7.03 4.71 16.67
CA ALA A 257 7.46 5.44 17.86
C ALA A 257 8.76 4.87 18.49
N ARG A 258 9.04 3.58 18.30
CA ARG A 258 10.29 2.96 18.74
C ARG A 258 11.47 3.23 17.80
N THR A 259 11.19 3.53 16.54
CA THR A 259 12.21 3.65 15.49
C THR A 259 12.51 5.10 15.14
N SER A 260 11.50 5.98 15.16
CA SER A 260 11.67 7.39 14.77
C SER A 260 12.55 8.15 15.75
N ASP A 261 13.52 8.86 15.22
CA ASP A 261 14.38 9.85 15.91
C ASP A 261 13.98 11.30 15.58
N GLY A 262 12.90 11.50 14.81
CA GLY A 262 12.45 12.81 14.34
C GLY A 262 13.15 13.32 13.09
N ALA A 263 14.11 12.57 12.55
CA ALA A 263 14.91 12.93 11.36
C ALA A 263 14.60 12.06 10.13
N GLY A 264 13.45 11.40 10.09
CA GLY A 264 13.04 10.55 8.98
C GLY A 264 13.08 11.25 7.61
N LEU A 265 12.90 10.48 6.55
CA LEU A 265 13.03 10.93 5.15
C LEU A 265 12.13 12.15 4.84
N LEU A 266 10.96 12.22 5.46
CA LEU A 266 9.95 13.25 5.21
C LEU A 266 9.94 14.36 6.27
N ALA A 267 10.90 14.38 7.19
CA ALA A 267 11.10 15.48 8.12
C ALA A 267 11.31 16.81 7.36
N GLY A 268 10.99 17.94 8.01
CA GLY A 268 11.18 19.24 7.40
C GLY A 268 10.10 19.67 6.38
N GLY A 269 8.87 19.15 6.52
CA GLY A 269 7.73 19.61 5.70
C GLY A 269 7.30 18.64 4.59
N GLY A 270 7.82 17.43 4.60
CA GLY A 270 7.42 16.36 3.67
C GLY A 270 5.99 15.86 3.88
N VAL A 271 5.51 15.10 2.91
CA VAL A 271 4.16 14.52 2.87
C VAL A 271 4.23 13.02 2.63
N ALA A 272 3.59 12.26 3.49
CA ALA A 272 3.36 10.82 3.34
C ALA A 272 1.94 10.56 2.83
N VAL A 273 1.78 9.70 1.83
CA VAL A 273 0.49 9.31 1.25
C VAL A 273 0.39 7.79 1.20
N SER A 274 -0.59 7.22 1.89
CA SER A 274 -0.89 5.78 1.93
C SER A 274 0.28 4.88 2.35
N THR A 275 1.32 5.43 2.96
CA THR A 275 2.44 4.66 3.50
C THR A 275 2.07 3.99 4.83
N MET A 276 2.77 2.92 5.18
CA MET A 276 2.59 2.28 6.48
C MET A 276 3.06 3.17 7.63
N PHE A 277 4.18 3.86 7.46
CA PHE A 277 4.80 4.77 8.42
C PHE A 277 4.88 6.19 7.88
N SER A 278 5.01 7.18 8.77
CA SER A 278 4.98 8.58 8.36
C SER A 278 6.31 9.13 7.86
N GLY A 279 7.45 8.52 8.23
CA GLY A 279 8.77 9.07 7.92
C GLY A 279 8.98 10.48 8.49
N ASP A 280 8.35 10.80 9.61
CA ASP A 280 8.31 12.11 10.26
C ASP A 280 7.72 13.23 9.39
N ALA A 281 6.80 12.86 8.49
CA ALA A 281 6.13 13.83 7.63
C ALA A 281 5.29 14.85 8.40
N ALA A 282 5.37 16.11 7.99
CA ALA A 282 4.51 17.18 8.51
C ALA A 282 3.03 16.98 8.11
N THR A 283 2.78 16.27 7.01
CA THR A 283 1.43 15.93 6.54
C THR A 283 1.34 14.44 6.23
N SER A 284 0.45 13.75 6.92
CA SER A 284 0.19 12.32 6.72
C SER A 284 -1.23 12.12 6.19
N LEU A 285 -1.35 11.53 4.99
CA LEU A 285 -2.61 11.28 4.30
C LEU A 285 -2.76 9.77 4.14
N LEU A 286 -3.75 9.17 4.81
CA LEU A 286 -3.98 7.72 4.79
C LEU A 286 -2.78 6.90 5.31
N VAL A 287 -1.97 7.46 6.18
CA VAL A 287 -0.82 6.80 6.80
C VAL A 287 -1.29 5.93 7.95
N MET A 288 -0.88 4.66 7.96
CA MET A 288 -1.39 3.67 8.91
C MET A 288 -0.99 3.99 10.35
N SER A 289 0.26 4.29 10.61
CA SER A 289 0.76 4.63 11.95
C SER A 289 0.13 5.90 12.53
N ARG A 290 -0.41 6.77 11.67
CA ARG A 290 -1.09 8.03 12.05
C ARG A 290 -2.61 7.96 12.00
N ALA A 291 -3.19 6.84 11.61
CA ALA A 291 -4.64 6.67 11.45
C ALA A 291 -5.44 6.89 12.75
N THR A 292 -4.81 6.80 13.91
CA THR A 292 -5.43 7.02 15.23
C THR A 292 -5.39 8.47 15.69
N GLN A 293 -4.62 9.34 15.04
CA GLN A 293 -4.37 10.72 15.50
C GLN A 293 -5.43 11.73 15.05
N GLY A 294 -6.53 11.27 14.43
CA GLY A 294 -7.70 12.10 14.16
C GLY A 294 -7.48 13.25 13.16
N LEU A 295 -6.39 13.23 12.42
CA LEU A 295 -6.19 14.12 11.28
C LEU A 295 -7.19 13.68 10.21
N GLY A 296 -8.35 14.32 10.20
CA GLY A 296 -9.42 14.05 9.25
C GLY A 296 -8.93 14.10 7.81
N PRO A 297 -9.62 13.43 6.89
CA PRO A 297 -9.25 13.42 5.49
C PRO A 297 -9.14 14.86 4.99
N GLY A 298 -8.03 15.19 4.34
CA GLY A 298 -7.77 16.51 3.78
C GLY A 298 -8.92 16.98 2.88
N GLN A 299 -8.98 18.28 2.60
CA GLN A 299 -10.07 18.87 1.80
C GLN A 299 -10.28 18.19 0.43
N MET A 300 -9.27 17.53 -0.13
CA MET A 300 -9.39 16.81 -1.40
C MET A 300 -10.06 15.45 -1.27
N PHE A 301 -9.82 14.75 -0.18
CA PHE A 301 -10.58 13.53 0.14
C PHE A 301 -12.10 13.81 0.18
N VAL A 302 -12.47 14.91 0.84
CA VAL A 302 -13.86 15.38 0.85
C VAL A 302 -14.32 15.80 -0.55
N ARG A 303 -13.45 16.41 -1.36
CA ARG A 303 -13.78 16.80 -2.75
C ARG A 303 -13.90 15.60 -3.68
N PHE A 304 -13.06 14.59 -3.51
CA PHE A 304 -13.12 13.35 -4.28
C PHE A 304 -14.48 12.67 -4.10
N PHE A 305 -14.88 12.44 -2.87
CA PHE A 305 -16.15 11.79 -2.56
C PHE A 305 -17.38 12.71 -2.71
N ALA A 306 -17.21 14.02 -2.62
CA ALA A 306 -18.32 14.97 -2.83
C ALA A 306 -18.58 15.28 -4.33
N SER A 307 -17.80 14.70 -5.25
CA SER A 307 -18.11 14.71 -6.67
C SER A 307 -18.92 13.46 -7.03
N PRO A 308 -20.24 13.58 -7.23
CA PRO A 308 -21.09 12.42 -7.50
C PRO A 308 -20.67 11.66 -8.76
N PHE A 309 -20.11 12.37 -9.72
CA PHE A 309 -19.59 11.81 -10.96
C PHE A 309 -18.38 10.89 -10.70
N VAL A 310 -17.40 11.35 -9.92
CA VAL A 310 -16.22 10.57 -9.52
C VAL A 310 -16.65 9.34 -8.72
N LEU A 311 -17.66 9.50 -7.84
CA LEU A 311 -18.20 8.41 -7.05
C LEU A 311 -18.90 7.35 -7.91
N VAL A 312 -19.86 7.75 -8.78
CA VAL A 312 -20.60 6.80 -9.63
C VAL A 312 -19.62 6.03 -10.51
N ARG A 313 -18.62 6.70 -11.06
CA ARG A 313 -17.54 6.05 -11.80
C ARG A 313 -16.77 5.07 -10.93
N ALA A 314 -16.29 5.51 -9.77
CA ALA A 314 -15.52 4.62 -8.87
C ALA A 314 -16.32 3.37 -8.51
N VAL A 315 -17.62 3.51 -8.25
CA VAL A 315 -18.52 2.37 -8.00
C VAL A 315 -18.64 1.47 -9.23
N LEU A 316 -18.86 2.02 -10.42
CA LEU A 316 -19.01 1.23 -11.66
C LEU A 316 -17.71 0.51 -12.04
N VAL A 317 -16.56 1.18 -11.93
CA VAL A 317 -15.26 0.57 -12.18
C VAL A 317 -14.95 -0.48 -11.12
N ALA A 318 -15.29 -0.24 -9.85
CA ALA A 318 -15.16 -1.21 -8.77
C ALA A 318 -16.02 -2.46 -9.00
N LEU A 319 -17.27 -2.30 -9.45
CA LEU A 319 -18.13 -3.42 -9.86
C LEU A 319 -17.56 -4.17 -11.06
N GLY A 320 -17.02 -3.46 -12.04
CA GLY A 320 -16.32 -4.04 -13.19
C GLY A 320 -15.09 -4.85 -12.77
N GLU A 321 -14.30 -4.33 -11.83
CA GLU A 321 -13.12 -5.04 -11.30
C GLU A 321 -13.53 -6.28 -10.49
N LEU A 322 -14.62 -6.20 -9.73
CA LEU A 322 -15.19 -7.35 -9.01
C LEU A 322 -15.62 -8.46 -9.97
N VAL A 323 -16.36 -8.12 -11.02
CA VAL A 323 -16.79 -9.10 -12.05
C VAL A 323 -15.59 -9.70 -12.77
N LYS A 324 -14.62 -8.87 -13.12
CA LYS A 324 -13.37 -9.28 -13.76
C LYS A 324 -12.58 -10.25 -12.87
N GLU A 325 -12.49 -9.98 -11.56
CA GLU A 325 -11.83 -10.85 -10.60
C GLU A 325 -12.49 -12.24 -10.54
N LEU A 326 -13.81 -12.27 -10.40
CA LEU A 326 -14.56 -13.52 -10.39
C LEU A 326 -14.35 -14.32 -11.68
N TYR A 327 -14.36 -13.64 -12.83
CA TYR A 327 -14.10 -14.26 -14.13
C TYR A 327 -12.67 -14.80 -14.24
N GLN A 328 -11.67 -14.02 -13.82
CA GLN A 328 -10.27 -14.44 -13.86
C GLN A 328 -10.00 -15.62 -12.91
N GLY A 329 -10.57 -15.60 -11.70
CA GLY A 329 -10.49 -16.72 -10.76
C GLY A 329 -11.12 -18.02 -11.33
N TRP A 330 -12.30 -17.90 -11.96
CA TRP A 330 -12.93 -19.00 -12.67
C TRP A 330 -12.07 -19.50 -13.83
N GLN A 331 -11.51 -18.61 -14.64
CA GLN A 331 -10.68 -18.97 -15.79
C GLN A 331 -9.40 -19.71 -15.34
N GLN A 332 -8.75 -19.30 -14.26
CA GLN A 332 -7.61 -20.03 -13.69
C GLN A 332 -8.02 -21.44 -13.23
N ALA A 333 -9.20 -21.57 -12.61
CA ALA A 333 -9.71 -22.85 -12.16
C ALA A 333 -9.99 -23.82 -13.33
N VAL A 334 -10.66 -23.33 -14.39
CA VAL A 334 -10.98 -24.13 -15.58
C VAL A 334 -9.73 -24.54 -16.36
N ARG A 335 -8.72 -23.68 -16.40
CA ARG A 335 -7.44 -23.95 -17.09
C ARG A 335 -6.47 -24.81 -16.27
N GLY A 336 -6.80 -25.14 -15.03
CA GLY A 336 -5.92 -25.94 -14.17
C GLY A 336 -4.60 -25.22 -13.86
N VAL A 337 -4.62 -23.90 -13.73
CA VAL A 337 -3.41 -23.11 -13.42
C VAL A 337 -2.98 -23.42 -11.98
N GLU A 338 -1.73 -23.85 -11.79
CA GLU A 338 -1.14 -24.13 -10.47
C GLU A 338 0.20 -23.36 -10.31
N PRO A 339 0.61 -23.01 -9.08
CA PRO A 339 -0.20 -23.01 -7.86
C PRO A 339 -1.29 -21.93 -7.91
N ARG A 340 -2.39 -22.15 -7.19
CA ARG A 340 -3.50 -21.21 -7.09
C ARG A 340 -4.17 -21.27 -5.73
N VAL A 341 -4.74 -20.15 -5.29
CA VAL A 341 -5.60 -20.07 -4.10
C VAL A 341 -7.03 -19.70 -4.49
N SER A 342 -7.96 -19.92 -3.59
CA SER A 342 -9.35 -19.52 -3.81
C SER A 342 -9.46 -18.00 -3.85
N ARG A 343 -9.97 -17.47 -4.95
CA ARG A 343 -10.19 -16.02 -5.17
C ARG A 343 -11.66 -15.64 -4.95
N LEU A 344 -12.39 -16.47 -4.20
CA LEU A 344 -13.79 -16.25 -3.82
C LEU A 344 -13.86 -15.62 -2.42
N GLY A 345 -15.02 -15.07 -2.07
CA GLY A 345 -15.26 -14.45 -0.77
C GLY A 345 -15.03 -12.95 -0.79
N TRP A 346 -14.26 -12.42 0.16
CA TRP A 346 -14.04 -10.97 0.31
C TRP A 346 -12.96 -10.39 -0.61
N TYR A 347 -12.10 -11.23 -1.18
CA TYR A 347 -10.99 -10.78 -2.03
C TYR A 347 -11.42 -9.92 -3.23
N PRO A 348 -12.46 -10.27 -4.02
CA PRO A 348 -12.91 -9.39 -5.11
C PRO A 348 -13.31 -7.98 -4.65
N VAL A 349 -13.89 -7.87 -3.45
CA VAL A 349 -14.28 -6.58 -2.86
C VAL A 349 -13.04 -5.78 -2.44
N LEU A 350 -12.07 -6.46 -1.81
CA LEU A 350 -10.80 -5.86 -1.42
C LEU A 350 -10.07 -5.31 -2.65
N ARG A 351 -9.89 -6.14 -3.67
CA ARG A 351 -9.25 -5.75 -4.94
C ARG A 351 -9.94 -4.53 -5.59
N ALA A 352 -11.28 -4.49 -5.59
CA ALA A 352 -12.01 -3.34 -6.10
C ALA A 352 -11.76 -2.06 -5.28
N ALA A 353 -11.64 -2.20 -3.96
CA ALA A 353 -11.37 -1.06 -3.08
C ALA A 353 -9.93 -0.53 -3.25
N THR A 354 -8.93 -1.39 -3.30
CA THR A 354 -7.52 -0.97 -3.41
C THR A 354 -7.18 -0.50 -4.82
N ASN A 355 -7.44 -1.29 -5.85
CA ASN A 355 -7.01 -1.02 -7.22
C ASN A 355 -7.83 0.04 -7.95
N VAL A 356 -9.01 0.40 -7.43
CA VAL A 356 -9.83 1.44 -8.05
C VAL A 356 -9.92 2.65 -7.14
N VAL A 357 -10.51 2.49 -5.95
CA VAL A 357 -10.82 3.63 -5.09
C VAL A 357 -9.54 4.21 -4.48
N LEU A 358 -8.67 3.38 -3.92
CA LEU A 358 -7.46 3.83 -3.24
C LEU A 358 -6.45 4.40 -4.25
N ARG A 359 -6.25 3.74 -5.39
CA ARG A 359 -5.36 4.23 -6.45
C ARG A 359 -5.81 5.60 -7.00
N ASP A 360 -7.09 5.77 -7.32
CA ASP A 360 -7.62 7.05 -7.80
C ASP A 360 -7.49 8.15 -6.75
N LEU A 361 -7.72 7.80 -5.48
CA LEU A 361 -7.54 8.69 -4.35
C LEU A 361 -6.08 9.10 -4.18
N ASN A 362 -5.15 8.16 -4.18
CA ASN A 362 -3.71 8.41 -4.10
C ASN A 362 -3.23 9.29 -5.26
N THR A 363 -3.69 8.99 -6.48
CA THR A 363 -3.38 9.81 -7.67
C THR A 363 -3.76 11.28 -7.45
N THR A 364 -4.92 11.51 -6.88
CA THR A 364 -5.44 12.86 -6.62
C THR A 364 -4.71 13.55 -5.46
N LEU A 365 -4.46 12.83 -4.36
CA LEU A 365 -3.77 13.36 -3.19
C LEU A 365 -2.34 13.79 -3.52
N VAL A 366 -1.57 12.94 -4.20
CA VAL A 366 -0.21 13.27 -4.64
C VAL A 366 -0.22 14.48 -5.57
N ALA A 367 -1.08 14.48 -6.60
CA ALA A 367 -1.19 15.61 -7.53
C ALA A 367 -1.49 16.95 -6.81
N GLU A 368 -2.34 16.93 -5.76
CA GLU A 368 -2.60 18.10 -4.94
C GLU A 368 -1.35 18.58 -4.20
N GLN A 369 -0.57 17.67 -3.62
CA GLN A 369 0.64 18.03 -2.87
C GLN A 369 1.72 18.59 -3.81
N LEU A 370 1.88 18.03 -5.00
CA LEU A 370 2.76 18.58 -6.03
C LEU A 370 2.36 20.02 -6.41
N VAL A 371 1.07 20.28 -6.63
CA VAL A 371 0.54 21.62 -6.95
C VAL A 371 0.67 22.57 -5.76
N ARG A 372 0.59 22.10 -4.53
CA ARG A 372 0.85 22.90 -3.32
C ARG A 372 2.33 23.25 -3.15
N GLY A 373 3.22 22.48 -3.78
CA GLY A 373 4.66 22.69 -3.71
C GLY A 373 5.29 22.07 -2.46
N ALA A 374 4.81 20.90 -2.02
CA ALA A 374 5.44 20.14 -0.96
C ALA A 374 6.92 19.84 -1.32
N PRO A 375 7.87 19.96 -0.36
CA PRO A 375 9.29 19.76 -0.67
C PRO A 375 9.60 18.31 -1.04
N VAL A 376 9.01 17.36 -0.32
CA VAL A 376 9.13 15.91 -0.56
C VAL A 376 7.74 15.30 -0.47
N VAL A 377 7.41 14.40 -1.38
CA VAL A 377 6.18 13.59 -1.33
C VAL A 377 6.59 12.13 -1.47
N CYS A 378 6.16 11.29 -0.55
CA CYS A 378 6.30 9.84 -0.64
C CYS A 378 4.90 9.21 -0.70
N VAL A 379 4.71 8.28 -1.64
CA VAL A 379 3.45 7.56 -1.81
C VAL A 379 3.71 6.07 -1.97
N ASP A 380 2.84 5.26 -1.40
CA ASP A 380 2.85 3.81 -1.54
C ASP A 380 1.65 3.33 -2.36
N LEU A 381 1.90 2.47 -3.35
CA LEU A 381 0.94 1.92 -4.30
C LEU A 381 0.93 0.39 -4.20
N VAL A 382 0.00 -0.14 -3.43
CA VAL A 382 -0.10 -1.57 -3.07
C VAL A 382 -0.75 -2.46 -4.13
N ASP A 383 -1.18 -1.90 -5.25
CA ASP A 383 -2.00 -2.59 -6.27
C ASP A 383 -1.38 -3.87 -6.82
N HIS A 384 -0.06 -3.85 -7.11
CA HIS A 384 0.64 -5.00 -7.69
C HIS A 384 0.81 -6.09 -6.64
N ASP A 385 1.29 -5.75 -5.45
CA ASP A 385 1.57 -6.69 -4.38
C ASP A 385 0.32 -7.49 -4.00
N GLU A 386 -0.79 -6.80 -3.77
CA GLU A 386 -2.07 -7.42 -3.40
C GLU A 386 -2.57 -8.43 -4.43
N ILE A 387 -2.51 -8.07 -5.74
CA ILE A 387 -2.93 -9.00 -6.78
C ILE A 387 -1.94 -10.14 -6.90
N ALA A 388 -0.65 -9.88 -6.79
CA ALA A 388 0.39 -10.87 -6.94
C ALA A 388 0.34 -11.94 -5.84
N HIS A 389 -0.05 -11.60 -4.62
CA HIS A 389 -0.31 -12.55 -3.54
C HIS A 389 -1.32 -13.64 -3.92
N HIS A 390 -2.38 -13.29 -4.64
CA HIS A 390 -3.47 -14.21 -5.00
C HIS A 390 -3.30 -14.84 -6.38
N ALA A 391 -2.75 -14.10 -7.34
CA ALA A 391 -2.63 -14.53 -8.73
C ALA A 391 -1.24 -15.06 -9.07
N GLY A 392 -0.20 -14.54 -8.43
CA GLY A 392 1.21 -14.70 -8.74
C GLY A 392 1.79 -13.48 -9.46
N PRO A 393 3.08 -13.13 -9.22
CA PRO A 393 3.67 -11.84 -9.61
C PRO A 393 3.77 -11.61 -11.13
N LEU A 394 3.92 -12.66 -11.92
CA LEU A 394 4.03 -12.60 -13.40
C LEU A 394 2.73 -12.96 -14.12
N ARG A 395 1.63 -13.11 -13.40
CA ARG A 395 0.34 -13.38 -14.03
C ARG A 395 -0.23 -12.13 -14.71
N PRO A 396 -1.04 -12.30 -15.76
CA PRO A 396 -1.62 -11.19 -16.51
C PRO A 396 -2.35 -10.17 -15.62
N GLU A 397 -2.93 -10.62 -14.52
CA GLU A 397 -3.63 -9.78 -13.55
C GLU A 397 -2.70 -8.81 -12.86
N SER A 398 -1.56 -9.30 -12.34
CA SER A 398 -0.53 -8.50 -11.64
C SER A 398 0.18 -7.56 -12.61
N LEU A 399 0.49 -8.03 -13.81
CA LEU A 399 1.09 -7.21 -14.86
C LEU A 399 0.15 -6.07 -15.32
N ARG A 400 -1.17 -6.30 -15.34
CA ARG A 400 -2.16 -5.25 -15.63
C ARG A 400 -2.25 -4.21 -14.51
N ALA A 401 -2.04 -4.61 -13.26
CA ALA A 401 -1.91 -3.65 -12.16
C ALA A 401 -0.69 -2.75 -12.37
N LEU A 402 0.46 -3.35 -12.68
CA LEU A 402 1.70 -2.60 -12.96
C LEU A 402 1.55 -1.64 -14.16
N GLU A 403 0.87 -2.05 -15.24
CA GLU A 403 0.51 -1.14 -16.35
C GLU A 403 -0.33 0.05 -15.87
N GLY A 404 -1.25 -0.18 -14.93
CA GLY A 404 -2.04 0.88 -14.30
C GLY A 404 -1.20 1.85 -13.48
N LEU A 405 -0.21 1.34 -12.74
CA LEU A 405 0.71 2.12 -11.93
C LEU A 405 1.65 2.97 -12.79
N ASP A 406 2.19 2.44 -13.88
CA ASP A 406 3.00 3.21 -14.83
C ASP A 406 2.25 4.41 -15.42
N ARG A 407 0.96 4.22 -15.73
CA ARG A 407 0.09 5.34 -16.18
C ARG A 407 -0.05 6.42 -15.10
N VAL A 408 -0.18 6.05 -13.84
CA VAL A 408 -0.26 7.00 -12.71
C VAL A 408 1.05 7.79 -12.59
N VAL A 409 2.20 7.12 -12.71
CA VAL A 409 3.52 7.78 -12.71
C VAL A 409 3.62 8.80 -13.84
N GLY A 410 3.22 8.42 -15.07
CA GLY A 410 3.20 9.34 -16.22
C GLY A 410 2.27 10.54 -16.04
N LEU A 411 1.20 10.36 -15.29
CA LEU A 411 0.26 11.41 -14.95
C LEU A 411 0.86 12.40 -13.93
N TRP A 412 1.56 11.91 -12.91
CA TRP A 412 2.29 12.76 -11.96
C TRP A 412 3.45 13.52 -12.61
N GLU A 413 4.12 12.93 -13.58
CA GLU A 413 5.11 13.65 -14.39
C GLU A 413 4.50 14.89 -15.08
N GLN A 414 3.30 14.76 -15.67
CA GLN A 414 2.61 15.90 -16.28
C GLN A 414 2.21 16.96 -15.24
N VAL A 415 1.83 16.56 -14.02
CA VAL A 415 1.53 17.51 -12.94
C VAL A 415 2.80 18.21 -12.48
N ALA A 416 3.89 17.46 -12.29
CA ALA A 416 5.21 17.98 -11.88
C ALA A 416 5.74 19.02 -12.86
N ALA A 417 5.50 18.84 -14.17
CA ALA A 417 5.90 19.80 -15.19
C ALA A 417 5.35 21.22 -14.99
N VAL A 418 4.15 21.34 -14.39
CA VAL A 418 3.47 22.63 -14.13
C VAL A 418 3.42 23.01 -12.63
N ALA A 419 4.00 22.23 -11.79
CA ALA A 419 4.04 22.45 -10.34
C ALA A 419 4.93 23.66 -9.98
N PRO A 420 4.76 24.25 -8.78
CA PRO A 420 5.58 25.39 -8.33
C PRO A 420 7.03 25.00 -8.03
N ARG A 421 7.31 23.70 -7.82
CA ARG A 421 8.67 23.15 -7.68
C ARG A 421 9.03 22.31 -8.92
N ARG A 422 10.32 22.17 -9.18
CA ARG A 422 10.84 21.18 -10.13
C ARG A 422 11.00 19.87 -9.35
N TYR A 423 10.15 18.90 -9.66
CA TYR A 423 10.23 17.60 -9.01
C TYR A 423 11.10 16.66 -9.82
N ASP A 424 12.07 16.08 -9.14
CA ASP A 424 12.73 14.85 -9.56
C ASP A 424 11.89 13.67 -9.05
N VAL A 425 11.73 12.62 -9.86
CA VAL A 425 10.86 11.49 -9.55
C VAL A 425 11.73 10.25 -9.36
N VAL A 426 11.63 9.63 -8.20
CA VAL A 426 12.24 8.34 -7.88
C VAL A 426 11.13 7.31 -7.76
N VAL A 427 11.24 6.21 -8.48
CA VAL A 427 10.32 5.08 -8.40
C VAL A 427 11.11 3.89 -7.86
N LEU A 428 10.63 3.29 -6.78
CA LEU A 428 11.26 2.10 -6.19
C LEU A 428 10.20 1.13 -5.70
N SER A 429 10.58 -0.12 -5.48
CA SER A 429 9.78 -1.06 -4.71
C SER A 429 10.42 -1.28 -3.34
N ASP A 430 9.64 -1.71 -2.40
CA ASP A 430 10.09 -2.06 -1.04
C ASP A 430 10.67 -3.48 -0.97
N HIS A 431 10.14 -4.39 -1.77
CA HIS A 431 10.63 -5.75 -2.02
C HIS A 431 10.10 -6.25 -3.37
N GLY A 432 10.37 -7.50 -3.69
CA GLY A 432 9.73 -8.21 -4.78
C GLY A 432 8.85 -9.34 -4.25
N GLN A 433 8.31 -10.16 -5.14
CA GLN A 433 7.56 -11.36 -4.80
C GLN A 433 8.08 -12.59 -5.56
N SER A 434 7.89 -13.77 -4.96
CA SER A 434 8.14 -15.07 -5.54
C SER A 434 6.85 -15.88 -5.64
N LEU A 435 6.78 -16.78 -6.60
CA LEU A 435 5.63 -17.67 -6.81
C LEU A 435 5.92 -19.04 -6.19
N GLY A 436 4.93 -19.63 -5.51
CA GLY A 436 5.02 -21.00 -5.02
C GLY A 436 3.71 -21.52 -4.42
N ALA A 437 3.69 -22.80 -4.10
CA ALA A 437 2.56 -23.44 -3.44
C ALA A 437 2.53 -23.05 -1.95
N THR A 438 1.36 -23.00 -1.34
CA THR A 438 1.22 -22.74 0.09
C THR A 438 1.67 -23.96 0.91
N PHE A 439 2.07 -23.74 2.14
CA PHE A 439 2.42 -24.81 3.09
C PHE A 439 1.32 -25.86 3.19
N GLU A 440 0.06 -25.42 3.25
CA GLU A 440 -1.09 -26.33 3.31
C GLU A 440 -1.28 -27.14 2.02
N GLN A 441 -1.02 -26.54 0.84
CA GLN A 441 -1.07 -27.28 -0.43
C GLN A 441 -0.01 -28.39 -0.52
N VAL A 442 1.18 -28.13 0.02
CA VAL A 442 2.30 -29.09 0.01
C VAL A 442 2.12 -30.17 1.06
N THR A 443 1.60 -29.85 2.25
CA THR A 443 1.63 -30.73 3.43
C THR A 443 0.26 -31.26 3.84
N GLY A 444 -0.82 -30.67 3.35
CA GLY A 444 -2.20 -30.96 3.77
C GLY A 444 -2.57 -30.41 5.17
N ARG A 445 -1.71 -29.59 5.78
CA ARG A 445 -1.93 -28.98 7.10
C ARG A 445 -1.44 -27.54 7.10
N SER A 446 -1.97 -26.71 8.03
CA SER A 446 -1.43 -25.38 8.25
C SER A 446 -0.06 -25.48 8.96
N PHE A 447 0.77 -24.44 8.80
CA PHE A 447 2.06 -24.36 9.51
C PHE A 447 1.88 -24.42 11.02
N PHE A 448 0.87 -23.76 11.57
CA PHE A 448 0.53 -23.81 12.99
C PHE A 448 0.16 -25.22 13.44
N ASP A 449 -0.69 -25.94 12.70
CA ASP A 449 -1.11 -27.30 13.08
C ASP A 449 0.06 -28.30 13.01
N GLU A 450 0.97 -28.11 12.04
CA GLU A 450 2.16 -28.94 11.93
C GLU A 450 3.11 -28.76 13.11
N VAL A 451 3.41 -27.51 13.52
CA VAL A 451 4.23 -27.24 14.70
C VAL A 451 3.61 -27.88 15.96
N ARG A 452 2.30 -27.67 16.16
CA ARG A 452 1.61 -28.28 17.31
C ARG A 452 1.60 -29.81 17.28
N ARG A 453 1.45 -30.39 16.12
CA ARG A 453 1.54 -31.84 15.95
C ARG A 453 2.92 -32.37 16.35
N LEU A 454 3.98 -31.72 15.92
CA LEU A 454 5.35 -32.10 16.25
C LEU A 454 5.68 -31.94 17.74
N MET A 455 5.10 -30.93 18.39
CA MET A 455 5.21 -30.74 19.83
C MET A 455 4.44 -31.78 20.64
N ALA A 456 3.33 -32.33 20.15
CA ALA A 456 2.49 -33.30 20.83
C ALA A 456 3.00 -34.74 20.73
N LEU A 457 3.89 -35.05 19.80
CA LEU A 457 4.43 -36.41 19.60
C LEU A 457 5.23 -36.93 20.78
N ASP A 458 5.68 -36.06 21.68
CA ASP A 458 6.56 -36.42 22.80
C ASP A 458 5.88 -36.47 24.17
N GLY A 459 4.60 -36.14 24.30
CA GLY A 459 3.91 -36.03 25.58
C GLY A 459 2.66 -36.85 25.83
N GLU A 460 1.99 -37.36 24.80
CA GLU A 460 0.81 -38.22 24.96
C GLU A 460 0.66 -39.18 23.80
N ALA A 461 0.81 -40.45 24.05
CA ALA A 461 0.35 -41.48 23.13
C ALA A 461 -1.12 -41.17 22.77
N ALA A 462 -1.36 -40.90 21.50
CA ALA A 462 -2.64 -40.50 20.95
C ALA A 462 -3.78 -41.30 21.59
N ARG A 463 -4.66 -40.65 22.31
CA ARG A 463 -5.99 -41.18 22.60
C ARG A 463 -6.79 -41.16 21.33
N PRO A 464 -7.12 -42.34 20.71
CA PRO A 464 -8.04 -42.39 19.58
C PRO A 464 -9.44 -42.14 20.16
N GLY A 465 -9.95 -40.92 20.02
CA GLY A 465 -11.31 -40.68 20.51
C GLY A 465 -11.84 -39.25 20.53
N ALA A 466 -11.01 -38.24 20.35
CA ALA A 466 -11.50 -36.86 20.27
C ALA A 466 -11.94 -36.52 18.85
N ARG A 467 -13.01 -37.15 18.37
CA ARG A 467 -13.78 -36.68 17.23
C ARG A 467 -14.59 -35.44 17.66
N GLY A 468 -13.95 -34.31 17.71
CA GLY A 468 -14.60 -33.01 17.73
C GLY A 468 -14.98 -32.61 16.31
N GLY A 469 -16.24 -32.86 15.93
CA GLY A 469 -16.78 -32.44 14.66
C GLY A 469 -16.77 -30.94 14.52
N GLY A 470 -16.32 -30.49 13.36
CA GLY A 470 -16.34 -29.13 12.90
C GLY A 470 -15.32 -28.98 11.80
N ARG A 471 -15.72 -29.16 10.54
CA ARG A 471 -14.98 -28.71 9.36
C ARG A 471 -14.81 -27.21 9.47
N ARG A 472 -13.84 -26.73 10.24
CA ARG A 472 -13.39 -25.35 10.17
C ARG A 472 -12.25 -25.29 9.17
N ARG A 473 -12.53 -24.78 8.00
CA ARG A 473 -11.52 -24.33 7.06
C ARG A 473 -10.71 -23.24 7.76
N ALA A 474 -9.50 -23.57 8.18
CA ALA A 474 -8.50 -22.58 8.52
C ALA A 474 -8.01 -21.96 7.19
N THR A 475 -8.75 -21.00 6.69
CA THR A 475 -8.16 -20.02 5.79
C THR A 475 -7.37 -19.09 6.69
N ALA A 476 -6.04 -19.14 6.61
CA ALA A 476 -5.22 -18.08 7.17
C ALA A 476 -5.71 -16.77 6.54
N PRO A 477 -6.10 -15.77 7.36
CA PRO A 477 -6.57 -14.53 6.80
C PRO A 477 -5.40 -13.83 6.13
N ASP A 478 -5.61 -13.44 4.92
CA ASP A 478 -4.75 -12.54 4.19
C ASP A 478 -4.89 -11.14 4.80
N THR A 479 -4.03 -10.83 5.75
CA THR A 479 -4.15 -9.61 6.54
C THR A 479 -3.32 -8.46 5.96
N GLU A 480 -2.36 -8.71 5.07
CA GLU A 480 -1.50 -7.66 4.53
C GLU A 480 -2.33 -6.67 3.70
N ALA A 481 -3.08 -7.16 2.76
CA ALA A 481 -3.88 -6.37 1.84
C ALA A 481 -5.01 -5.53 2.48
N TRP A 482 -5.50 -5.90 3.66
CA TRP A 482 -6.57 -5.16 4.35
C TRP A 482 -6.09 -3.91 5.09
N GLY A 483 -4.80 -3.76 5.33
CA GLY A 483 -4.23 -2.62 6.04
C GLY A 483 -4.58 -1.27 5.43
N PRO A 484 -4.29 -1.01 4.14
CA PRO A 484 -4.64 0.22 3.46
C PRO A 484 -6.16 0.48 3.39
N ALA A 485 -6.96 -0.56 3.15
CA ALA A 485 -8.43 -0.45 3.15
C ALA A 485 -8.96 -0.07 4.54
N ASN A 486 -8.46 -0.69 5.60
CA ASN A 486 -8.82 -0.36 6.97
C ASN A 486 -8.37 1.04 7.36
N THR A 487 -7.20 1.49 6.92
CA THR A 487 -6.71 2.86 7.12
C THR A 487 -7.65 3.86 6.46
N ALA A 488 -8.04 3.63 5.22
CA ALA A 488 -9.00 4.46 4.50
C ALA A 488 -10.37 4.52 5.20
N LEU A 489 -10.90 3.38 5.64
CA LEU A 489 -12.18 3.29 6.36
C LEU A 489 -12.15 4.02 7.72
N ASN A 490 -11.06 3.88 8.47
CA ASN A 490 -10.91 4.58 9.75
C ASN A 490 -10.70 6.09 9.54
N ALA A 491 -9.98 6.51 8.51
CA ALA A 491 -9.87 7.92 8.11
C ALA A 491 -11.23 8.52 7.71
N LEU A 492 -12.13 7.72 7.12
CA LEU A 492 -13.51 8.13 6.81
C LEU A 492 -14.36 8.39 8.06
N ARG A 493 -14.05 7.71 9.17
CA ARG A 493 -14.84 7.76 10.41
C ARG A 493 -14.37 8.82 11.43
N SER A 494 -13.14 9.26 11.36
CA SER A 494 -12.51 10.15 12.36
C SER A 494 -13.04 11.59 12.40
N GLY A 495 -14.16 11.89 11.76
CA GLY A 495 -14.84 13.19 11.82
C GLY A 495 -15.61 13.49 13.10
N ARG A 496 -15.55 12.66 14.17
CA ARG A 496 -16.16 12.94 15.47
C ARG A 496 -15.12 12.93 16.59
N PRO A 497 -14.83 14.05 17.23
CA PRO A 497 -14.09 14.05 18.50
C PRO A 497 -15.00 13.49 19.59
N GLY A 498 -14.57 12.42 20.27
CA GLY A 498 -15.21 11.95 21.49
C GLY A 498 -15.84 10.55 21.45
N ALA A 499 -15.29 9.61 20.70
CA ALA A 499 -15.61 8.19 20.88
C ALA A 499 -14.39 7.49 21.44
N ASP A 500 -14.42 7.27 22.73
CA ASP A 500 -13.47 6.47 23.47
C ASP A 500 -13.26 5.11 22.80
N GLY A 501 -12.03 4.69 22.70
CA GLY A 501 -11.37 3.43 22.36
C GLY A 501 -12.08 2.16 21.89
N ALA A 502 -13.39 2.10 21.80
CA ALA A 502 -14.17 0.87 21.65
C ALA A 502 -14.96 0.75 20.33
N GLY A 503 -14.47 1.29 19.22
CA GLY A 503 -15.28 1.28 18.00
C GLY A 503 -14.49 1.35 16.69
N ARG A 504 -13.30 0.79 16.63
CA ARG A 504 -12.53 0.70 15.38
C ARG A 504 -13.16 -0.33 14.46
N MET A 505 -13.49 0.08 13.24
CA MET A 505 -13.97 -0.81 12.21
C MET A 505 -12.78 -1.50 11.55
N MET A 506 -12.63 -2.78 11.80
CA MET A 506 -11.78 -3.64 10.98
C MET A 506 -12.69 -4.44 10.05
N VAL A 507 -12.47 -4.33 8.76
CA VAL A 507 -13.15 -5.09 7.72
C VAL A 507 -12.15 -6.07 7.16
N GLY A 508 -12.57 -7.31 6.97
CA GLY A 508 -11.75 -8.39 6.46
C GLY A 508 -11.73 -9.61 7.39
N PRO A 509 -11.17 -10.72 6.95
CA PRO A 509 -11.15 -11.98 7.68
C PRO A 509 -10.10 -11.99 8.80
N ASP A 510 -10.13 -11.05 9.73
CA ASP A 510 -9.28 -11.11 10.93
C ASP A 510 -9.89 -12.07 11.96
N ARG A 511 -10.07 -13.33 11.54
CA ARG A 511 -10.53 -14.41 12.38
C ARG A 511 -9.46 -15.47 12.55
N THR A 512 -8.46 -15.18 13.36
CA THR A 512 -7.75 -16.21 14.09
C THR A 512 -8.68 -16.68 15.22
N GLU A 513 -9.45 -17.71 14.96
CA GLU A 513 -10.59 -18.18 15.78
C GLU A 513 -10.23 -18.69 17.19
N ARG A 514 -9.02 -18.50 17.69
CA ARG A 514 -8.61 -18.87 19.05
C ARG A 514 -8.02 -17.76 19.90
N THR A 515 -7.68 -16.65 19.31
CA THR A 515 -7.30 -15.45 20.05
C THR A 515 -8.52 -14.66 20.54
N GLU A 516 -9.75 -14.99 20.08
CA GLU A 516 -10.98 -14.24 20.43
C GLU A 516 -11.27 -14.14 21.94
N ARG A 517 -10.83 -15.09 22.75
CA ARG A 517 -10.96 -14.96 24.21
C ARG A 517 -9.91 -14.02 24.80
N THR A 518 -8.69 -14.03 24.25
CA THR A 518 -7.60 -13.15 24.68
C THR A 518 -7.78 -11.74 24.12
N GLU A 519 -8.21 -11.60 22.86
CA GLU A 519 -8.42 -10.30 22.22
C GLU A 519 -9.60 -9.50 22.77
N ARG A 520 -10.67 -10.15 23.24
CA ARG A 520 -11.77 -9.43 23.95
C ARG A 520 -11.33 -8.90 25.31
N ALA A 521 -10.30 -9.49 25.91
CA ALA A 521 -9.66 -8.96 27.12
C ALA A 521 -8.70 -7.81 26.77
N ASP A 522 -7.92 -7.93 25.67
CA ASP A 522 -6.95 -6.92 25.22
C ASP A 522 -7.61 -5.65 24.67
N GLN A 523 -8.80 -5.73 24.07
CA GLN A 523 -9.53 -4.56 23.56
C GLN A 523 -10.03 -3.61 24.66
N ARG A 524 -9.92 -3.99 25.94
CA ARG A 524 -10.34 -3.18 27.09
C ARG A 524 -9.25 -2.40 27.79
N ALA A 525 -7.96 -2.62 27.42
CA ALA A 525 -6.85 -1.89 28.06
C ALA A 525 -5.88 -1.31 27.01
N PRO A 526 -5.64 0.00 26.96
CA PRO A 526 -4.49 0.56 26.27
C PRO A 526 -3.27 0.30 27.15
N GLY A 527 -2.44 -0.69 26.78
CA GLY A 527 -1.14 -0.90 27.39
C GLY A 527 -0.98 -2.19 28.20
N GLY A 528 -0.89 -3.33 27.53
CA GLY A 528 -0.44 -4.59 28.12
C GLY A 528 -1.54 -5.67 28.23
N ALA A 529 -1.09 -6.94 28.30
CA ALA A 529 -1.98 -8.08 28.53
C ALA A 529 -2.77 -7.88 29.84
N ALA A 530 -4.06 -8.27 29.83
CA ALA A 530 -4.87 -8.22 31.04
C ALA A 530 -4.17 -9.00 32.18
N PRO A 531 -4.06 -8.44 33.38
CA PRO A 531 -3.47 -9.14 34.50
C PRO A 531 -4.20 -10.47 34.76
N GLY A 532 -3.51 -11.61 34.57
CA GLY A 532 -4.04 -12.94 34.73
C GLY A 532 -4.45 -13.70 33.46
N ALA A 533 -4.23 -13.16 32.27
CA ALA A 533 -4.39 -13.92 31.02
C ALA A 533 -3.25 -14.95 30.89
N GLU A 534 -3.60 -16.23 30.73
CA GLU A 534 -2.62 -17.28 30.51
C GLU A 534 -1.96 -17.13 29.13
N LEU A 535 -0.62 -17.02 29.10
CA LEU A 535 0.14 -16.93 27.86
C LEU A 535 -0.02 -18.21 27.01
N PRO A 536 -0.11 -18.12 25.69
CA PRO A 536 -0.15 -19.29 24.84
C PRO A 536 1.13 -20.11 25.01
N GLU A 537 1.03 -21.42 24.83
CA GLU A 537 2.19 -22.32 24.91
C GLU A 537 3.17 -22.07 23.75
N VAL A 538 2.63 -21.86 22.57
CA VAL A 538 3.39 -21.59 21.34
C VAL A 538 2.68 -20.55 20.51
N ALA A 539 3.44 -19.63 19.93
CA ALA A 539 3.02 -18.72 18.87
C ALA A 539 3.74 -19.11 17.58
N VAL A 540 2.99 -19.34 16.51
CA VAL A 540 3.51 -19.72 15.19
C VAL A 540 2.98 -18.76 14.18
N VAL A 541 3.87 -18.11 13.44
CA VAL A 541 3.52 -17.06 12.50
C VAL A 541 4.25 -17.28 11.19
N GLY A 542 3.52 -17.26 10.09
CA GLY A 542 4.05 -17.05 8.75
C GLY A 542 4.03 -15.56 8.40
N SER A 543 5.03 -15.10 7.67
CA SER A 543 5.09 -13.83 6.96
C SER A 543 5.62 -14.15 5.56
N GLY A 544 4.69 -14.50 4.66
CA GLY A 544 5.02 -15.05 3.36
C GLY A 544 5.82 -16.36 3.47
N ASN A 545 7.06 -16.35 3.00
CA ASN A 545 7.97 -17.51 3.06
C ASN A 545 8.96 -17.46 4.23
N LEU A 546 8.79 -16.53 5.17
CA LEU A 546 9.48 -16.48 6.46
C LEU A 546 8.54 -17.01 7.54
N GLY A 547 8.95 -18.05 8.25
CA GLY A 547 8.21 -18.61 9.37
C GLY A 547 8.94 -18.36 10.68
N MET A 548 8.21 -18.12 11.75
CA MET A 548 8.79 -17.99 13.08
C MET A 548 7.95 -18.71 14.13
N VAL A 549 8.62 -19.26 15.14
CA VAL A 549 8.01 -19.95 16.28
C VAL A 549 8.55 -19.35 17.56
N TRP A 550 7.65 -18.98 18.48
CA TRP A 550 7.97 -18.50 19.83
C TRP A 550 7.33 -19.38 20.87
N PHE A 551 7.98 -19.43 22.04
CA PHE A 551 7.45 -20.06 23.25
C PHE A 551 7.13 -18.96 24.28
N PRO A 552 5.93 -18.37 24.25
CA PRO A 552 5.58 -17.19 25.05
C PRO A 552 5.65 -17.35 26.56
N ARG A 553 5.51 -18.58 27.08
CA ARG A 553 5.62 -18.88 28.52
C ARG A 553 7.05 -18.82 29.04
N GLU A 554 8.03 -18.80 28.12
CA GLU A 554 9.43 -18.67 28.44
C GLU A 554 9.83 -17.19 28.48
N PRO A 555 10.51 -16.74 29.57
CA PRO A 555 10.85 -15.32 29.73
C PRO A 555 11.95 -14.85 28.77
N ARG A 556 12.69 -15.76 28.14
CA ARG A 556 13.75 -15.52 27.15
C ARG A 556 13.62 -16.45 25.97
N ARG A 557 14.40 -16.17 24.94
CA ARG A 557 14.52 -17.12 23.80
C ARG A 557 15.17 -18.41 24.28
N LEU A 558 14.59 -19.54 23.87
CA LEU A 558 15.15 -20.85 24.10
C LEU A 558 16.32 -21.12 23.15
N THR A 559 17.30 -21.86 23.65
CA THR A 559 18.36 -22.41 22.78
C THR A 559 17.86 -23.66 22.06
N GLY A 560 18.53 -24.00 20.94
CA GLY A 560 18.24 -25.22 20.21
C GLY A 560 18.34 -26.49 21.07
N ALA A 561 19.30 -26.53 21.99
CA ALA A 561 19.43 -27.64 22.97
C ALA A 561 18.22 -27.75 23.89
N GLU A 562 17.72 -26.63 24.43
CA GLU A 562 16.52 -26.61 25.27
C GLU A 562 15.26 -27.02 24.53
N ILE A 563 15.13 -26.58 23.27
CA ILE A 563 14.00 -26.95 22.39
C ILE A 563 14.03 -28.46 22.12
N ARG A 564 15.18 -29.03 21.79
CA ARG A 564 15.32 -30.45 21.54
C ARG A 564 15.06 -31.32 22.76
N VAL A 565 15.41 -30.85 23.96
CA VAL A 565 15.08 -31.55 25.23
C VAL A 565 13.58 -31.54 25.48
N ARG A 566 12.88 -30.44 25.23
CA ARG A 566 11.44 -30.29 25.50
C ARG A 566 10.57 -30.93 24.41
N TRP A 567 10.96 -30.76 23.15
CA TRP A 567 10.23 -31.24 21.96
C TRP A 567 11.21 -31.89 20.95
N PRO A 568 11.72 -33.10 21.26
CA PRO A 568 12.74 -33.75 20.41
C PRO A 568 12.34 -33.94 18.95
N ALA A 569 11.05 -34.12 18.66
CA ALA A 569 10.55 -34.25 17.29
C ALA A 569 10.36 -32.93 16.53
N LEU A 570 10.38 -31.77 17.19
CA LEU A 570 9.99 -30.50 16.57
C LEU A 570 10.97 -30.08 15.47
N VAL A 571 12.24 -29.88 15.79
CA VAL A 571 13.23 -29.42 14.81
C VAL A 571 13.47 -30.48 13.72
N PRO A 572 13.71 -31.77 14.05
CA PRO A 572 13.83 -32.80 13.02
C PRO A 572 12.61 -32.95 12.14
N GLY A 573 11.41 -32.84 12.69
CA GLY A 573 10.15 -32.93 11.94
C GLY A 573 9.94 -31.74 11.00
N LEU A 574 10.32 -30.53 11.43
CA LEU A 574 10.28 -29.34 10.58
C LEU A 574 11.30 -29.42 9.45
N VAL A 575 12.52 -29.85 9.71
CA VAL A 575 13.59 -30.04 8.72
C VAL A 575 13.19 -31.11 7.68
N ALA A 576 12.52 -32.17 8.09
CA ALA A 576 12.02 -33.22 7.20
C ALA A 576 10.80 -32.80 6.37
N ASN A 577 10.13 -31.70 6.74
CA ASN A 577 8.91 -31.25 6.07
C ASN A 577 9.21 -30.76 4.65
N PRO A 578 8.47 -31.19 3.61
CA PRO A 578 8.75 -30.84 2.21
C PRO A 578 8.56 -29.34 1.89
N ALA A 579 7.77 -28.59 2.67
CA ALA A 579 7.57 -27.17 2.48
C ALA A 579 8.63 -26.29 3.17
N VAL A 580 9.43 -26.87 4.07
CA VAL A 580 10.49 -26.18 4.81
C VAL A 580 11.83 -26.40 4.12
N GLY A 581 12.54 -25.33 3.86
CA GLY A 581 13.88 -25.37 3.31
C GLY A 581 14.95 -25.40 4.38
N VAL A 582 14.86 -24.46 5.34
CA VAL A 582 15.80 -24.39 6.46
C VAL A 582 15.09 -24.01 7.77
N VAL A 583 15.68 -24.46 8.88
CA VAL A 583 15.30 -24.11 10.25
C VAL A 583 16.54 -23.57 10.96
N LEU A 584 16.42 -22.37 11.51
CA LEU A 584 17.47 -21.74 12.31
C LEU A 584 17.18 -21.91 13.80
N GLU A 585 18.20 -22.25 14.54
CA GLU A 585 18.21 -22.25 15.99
C GLU A 585 19.43 -21.52 16.54
N ARG A 586 19.34 -21.07 17.79
CA ARG A 586 20.43 -20.39 18.48
C ARG A 586 20.99 -21.31 19.56
N ASP A 587 22.31 -21.44 19.61
CA ASP A 587 22.99 -22.19 20.65
C ASP A 587 23.27 -21.33 21.91
N ALA A 588 23.69 -21.96 22.99
CA ALA A 588 23.89 -21.31 24.29
C ALA A 588 25.02 -20.27 24.29
N ASP A 589 26.00 -20.43 23.42
CA ASP A 589 27.10 -19.47 23.18
C ASP A 589 26.71 -18.29 22.31
N GLY A 590 25.45 -18.27 21.80
CA GLY A 590 24.91 -17.24 20.90
C GLY A 590 25.17 -17.49 19.42
N SER A 591 25.87 -18.58 19.05
CA SER A 591 26.02 -18.99 17.65
C SER A 591 24.67 -19.36 17.05
N VAL A 592 24.54 -19.22 15.73
CA VAL A 592 23.31 -19.51 14.98
C VAL A 592 23.61 -20.64 14.00
N ARG A 593 22.85 -21.71 14.12
CA ARG A 593 22.95 -22.87 13.23
C ARG A 593 21.73 -23.00 12.34
N VAL A 594 21.96 -23.24 11.08
CA VAL A 594 20.95 -23.50 10.06
C VAL A 594 20.92 -24.98 9.75
N HIS A 595 19.76 -25.59 9.85
CA HIS A 595 19.52 -27.01 9.52
C HIS A 595 18.69 -27.08 8.24
N GLY A 596 19.16 -27.86 7.29
CA GLY A 596 18.42 -28.32 6.12
C GLY A 596 18.31 -29.84 6.14
N ARG A 597 17.60 -30.42 5.17
CA ARG A 597 17.34 -31.86 5.10
C ARG A 597 18.62 -32.69 5.08
N ASP A 598 19.63 -32.26 4.31
CA ASP A 598 20.83 -33.05 3.99
C ASP A 598 22.10 -32.48 4.58
N GLY A 599 21.98 -31.50 5.48
CA GLY A 599 23.13 -30.90 6.12
C GLY A 599 22.80 -29.71 7.01
N SER A 600 23.83 -29.13 7.57
CA SER A 600 23.73 -27.91 8.40
C SER A 600 24.87 -26.96 8.17
N ARG A 601 24.68 -25.70 8.52
CA ARG A 601 25.69 -24.65 8.44
C ARG A 601 25.69 -23.81 9.71
N ASP A 602 26.86 -23.59 10.27
CA ASP A 602 27.08 -22.59 11.30
C ASP A 602 27.26 -21.22 10.64
N LEU A 603 26.46 -20.23 11.05
CA LEU A 603 26.49 -18.91 10.39
C LEU A 603 27.65 -18.03 10.86
N ALA A 604 28.23 -18.29 12.04
CA ALA A 604 29.36 -17.50 12.56
C ALA A 604 30.69 -17.96 11.96
N THR A 605 30.89 -19.28 11.90
CA THR A 605 32.16 -19.86 11.40
C THR A 605 32.12 -20.14 9.89
N GLY A 606 30.91 -20.30 9.31
CA GLY A 606 30.71 -20.74 7.94
C GLY A 606 30.90 -22.25 7.75
N GLU A 607 31.14 -23.02 8.82
CA GLU A 607 31.31 -24.47 8.76
C GLU A 607 30.06 -25.17 8.24
N VAL A 608 30.23 -26.06 7.27
CA VAL A 608 29.15 -26.84 6.63
C VAL A 608 29.37 -28.31 6.94
N VAL A 609 28.32 -28.98 7.44
CA VAL A 609 28.28 -30.41 7.63
C VAL A 609 27.23 -31.00 6.66
N GLY A 610 27.65 -31.88 5.78
CA GLY A 610 26.78 -32.40 4.70
C GLY A 610 26.65 -31.42 3.54
N THR A 611 25.45 -31.32 2.98
CA THR A 611 25.13 -30.37 1.90
C THR A 611 24.80 -28.98 2.49
N ASP A 612 25.38 -27.91 1.92
CA ASP A 612 25.05 -26.54 2.37
C ASP A 612 23.56 -26.23 2.17
N PRO A 613 22.79 -26.07 3.25
CA PRO A 613 21.36 -25.81 3.15
C PRO A 613 21.03 -24.43 2.57
N LEU A 614 21.99 -23.52 2.54
CA LEU A 614 21.80 -22.15 2.04
C LEU A 614 22.11 -22.00 0.54
N ALA A 615 22.68 -23.00 -0.11
CA ALA A 615 23.03 -22.94 -1.53
C ALA A 615 21.88 -22.48 -2.45
N PRO A 616 20.60 -22.86 -2.24
CA PRO A 616 19.49 -22.40 -3.09
C PRO A 616 19.09 -20.94 -2.90
N TYR A 617 19.60 -20.24 -1.86
CA TYR A 617 19.12 -18.92 -1.44
C TYR A 617 20.07 -17.77 -1.77
N GLY A 618 21.19 -18.04 -2.46
CA GLY A 618 22.16 -17.04 -2.91
C GLY A 618 23.23 -16.67 -1.87
N SER A 619 24.18 -15.86 -2.31
CA SER A 619 25.41 -15.55 -1.56
C SER A 619 25.15 -14.80 -0.25
N ARG A 620 24.08 -14.02 -0.15
CA ARG A 620 23.76 -13.22 1.04
C ARG A 620 22.95 -13.95 2.10
N ALA A 621 22.50 -15.16 1.82
CA ALA A 621 21.58 -15.88 2.70
C ALA A 621 22.10 -16.00 4.14
N ALA A 622 23.38 -16.34 4.32
CA ALA A 622 23.99 -16.47 5.65
C ALA A 622 23.97 -15.14 6.42
N ALA A 623 24.37 -14.05 5.78
CA ALA A 623 24.43 -12.72 6.41
C ALA A 623 23.02 -12.20 6.80
N ASP A 624 22.04 -12.38 5.92
CA ASP A 624 20.68 -11.93 6.15
C ASP A 624 20.00 -12.74 7.26
N LEU A 625 20.21 -14.05 7.31
CA LEU A 625 19.65 -14.91 8.35
C LEU A 625 20.33 -14.68 9.71
N LEU A 626 21.64 -14.45 9.74
CA LEU A 626 22.34 -14.09 10.97
C LEU A 626 21.80 -12.77 11.54
N ARG A 627 21.55 -11.78 10.64
CA ARG A 627 20.94 -10.51 11.03
C ARG A 627 19.57 -10.72 11.68
N VAL A 628 18.67 -11.45 11.02
CA VAL A 628 17.30 -11.73 11.56
C VAL A 628 17.36 -12.44 12.89
N ALA A 629 18.24 -13.44 13.02
CA ALA A 629 18.43 -14.14 14.28
C ALA A 629 18.92 -13.21 15.42
N GLY A 630 19.54 -12.09 15.09
CA GLY A 630 20.02 -11.08 16.03
C GLY A 630 18.94 -10.10 16.51
N LEU A 631 17.79 -10.01 15.84
CA LEU A 631 16.72 -9.07 16.21
C LEU A 631 16.07 -9.44 17.55
N ASP A 632 15.70 -8.42 18.35
CA ASP A 632 15.22 -8.59 19.73
C ASP A 632 13.97 -9.49 19.83
N ASP A 633 13.00 -9.27 18.97
CA ASP A 633 11.73 -9.99 18.95
C ASP A 633 11.71 -11.15 17.93
N ALA A 634 12.86 -11.57 17.38
CA ALA A 634 12.92 -12.74 16.50
C ALA A 634 12.47 -14.02 17.21
N GLY A 635 11.96 -15.01 16.45
CA GLY A 635 11.50 -16.29 16.96
C GLY A 635 12.57 -17.10 17.69
N ASP A 636 12.15 -18.03 18.54
CA ASP A 636 13.03 -19.06 19.08
C ASP A 636 13.55 -19.97 17.96
N LEU A 637 12.67 -20.26 16.99
CA LEU A 637 13.02 -20.83 15.69
C LEU A 637 12.65 -19.85 14.57
N VAL A 638 13.55 -19.72 13.59
CA VAL A 638 13.30 -18.98 12.35
C VAL A 638 13.37 -19.95 11.19
N LEU A 639 12.41 -19.90 10.30
CA LEU A 639 12.31 -20.81 9.16
C LEU A 639 12.24 -20.04 7.85
N VAL A 640 12.84 -20.59 6.83
CA VAL A 640 12.63 -20.17 5.44
C VAL A 640 12.06 -21.34 4.67
N SER A 641 11.04 -21.09 3.85
CA SER A 641 10.42 -22.12 3.06
C SER A 641 11.34 -22.66 1.96
N ARG A 642 11.01 -23.83 1.45
CA ARG A 642 11.80 -24.48 0.39
C ARG A 642 11.64 -23.75 -0.94
N VAL A 643 12.76 -23.61 -1.63
CA VAL A 643 12.82 -23.38 -3.07
C VAL A 643 12.79 -24.74 -3.74
N ASP A 644 11.81 -25.00 -4.60
CA ASP A 644 11.70 -26.27 -5.28
C ASP A 644 12.64 -26.38 -6.51
N ASP A 645 12.64 -27.54 -7.17
CA ASP A 645 13.55 -27.84 -8.27
C ASP A 645 13.27 -27.02 -9.55
N VAL A 646 12.11 -26.36 -9.63
CA VAL A 646 11.75 -25.42 -10.71
C VAL A 646 11.86 -23.96 -10.30
N GLY A 647 12.40 -23.68 -9.11
CA GLY A 647 12.66 -22.34 -8.59
C GLY A 647 11.44 -21.66 -7.96
N MET A 648 10.34 -22.39 -7.71
CA MET A 648 9.23 -21.82 -6.95
C MET A 648 9.54 -21.80 -5.46
N VAL A 649 9.08 -20.76 -4.78
CA VAL A 649 9.29 -20.52 -3.35
C VAL A 649 7.98 -20.73 -2.61
N HIS A 650 7.89 -21.77 -1.78
CA HIS A 650 6.67 -22.06 -1.03
C HIS A 650 6.36 -20.95 0.00
N ALA A 651 5.08 -20.80 0.37
CA ALA A 651 4.67 -19.84 1.38
C ALA A 651 4.16 -20.55 2.64
N PHE A 652 4.50 -20.04 3.84
CA PHE A 652 3.92 -20.52 5.09
C PHE A 652 2.45 -20.09 5.26
N GLU A 653 2.03 -19.10 4.50
CA GLU A 653 0.68 -18.55 4.47
C GLU A 653 -0.16 -19.11 3.31
N GLY A 654 -1.44 -18.72 3.27
CA GLY A 654 -2.39 -19.13 2.24
C GLY A 654 -2.31 -18.36 0.93
N LEU A 655 -1.12 -17.89 0.52
CA LEU A 655 -0.85 -17.04 -0.64
C LEU A 655 0.10 -17.73 -1.61
N VAL A 656 -0.09 -17.55 -2.93
CA VAL A 656 0.80 -18.12 -3.95
C VAL A 656 1.91 -17.16 -4.37
N GLY A 657 1.69 -15.85 -4.32
CA GLY A 657 2.73 -14.85 -4.36
C GLY A 657 3.18 -14.57 -2.94
N SER A 658 4.46 -14.63 -2.65
CA SER A 658 4.97 -14.44 -1.29
C SER A 658 6.33 -13.74 -1.27
N HIS A 659 6.61 -13.14 -0.13
CA HIS A 659 7.86 -12.46 0.18
C HIS A 659 8.13 -12.58 1.70
N GLY A 660 9.22 -12.03 2.20
CA GLY A 660 9.55 -11.98 3.63
C GLY A 660 10.83 -12.71 4.00
N GLY A 661 11.13 -13.84 3.33
CA GLY A 661 12.36 -14.61 3.54
C GLY A 661 13.34 -14.48 2.38
N LEU A 662 13.80 -15.63 1.88
CA LEU A 662 14.80 -15.76 0.83
C LEU A 662 14.31 -16.65 -0.31
N GLY A 663 14.94 -16.49 -1.46
CA GLY A 663 14.69 -17.32 -2.64
C GLY A 663 13.84 -16.63 -3.70
N GLY A 664 14.05 -16.99 -4.94
CA GLY A 664 13.39 -16.38 -6.09
C GLY A 664 13.72 -14.90 -6.27
N ALA A 665 12.71 -14.08 -6.57
CA ALA A 665 12.90 -12.67 -6.91
C ALA A 665 12.55 -11.69 -5.77
N GLN A 666 12.10 -12.16 -4.62
CA GLN A 666 11.55 -11.32 -3.56
C GLN A 666 12.55 -10.31 -2.94
N ASN A 667 13.83 -10.65 -2.94
CA ASN A 667 14.88 -9.77 -2.41
C ASN A 667 15.43 -8.79 -3.46
N ARG A 668 15.08 -8.95 -4.74
CA ARG A 668 15.55 -8.10 -5.83
C ARG A 668 14.55 -6.98 -6.11
N ALA A 669 14.57 -5.96 -5.30
CA ALA A 669 13.72 -4.78 -5.42
C ALA A 669 14.30 -3.79 -6.46
N VAL A 670 13.47 -2.89 -6.96
CA VAL A 670 13.83 -1.93 -8.00
C VAL A 670 14.08 -0.53 -7.45
N LEU A 671 14.97 0.20 -8.11
CA LEU A 671 15.22 1.62 -7.90
C LEU A 671 15.43 2.30 -9.27
N VAL A 672 14.43 3.08 -9.69
CA VAL A 672 14.49 3.95 -10.88
C VAL A 672 14.68 5.38 -10.41
N HIS A 673 15.81 5.98 -10.77
CA HIS A 673 16.17 7.31 -10.29
C HIS A 673 16.65 8.21 -11.43
N PRO A 674 16.50 9.54 -11.34
CA PRO A 674 17.05 10.48 -12.31
C PRO A 674 18.55 10.28 -12.51
N ALA A 675 19.00 10.33 -13.76
CA ALA A 675 20.41 10.09 -14.08
C ALA A 675 21.38 11.12 -13.46
N GLN A 676 20.88 12.34 -13.16
CA GLN A 676 21.64 13.36 -12.46
C GLN A 676 21.81 13.12 -10.96
N LEU A 677 20.96 12.32 -10.34
CA LEU A 677 21.09 11.90 -8.95
C LEU A 677 21.96 10.63 -8.93
N ALA A 678 23.27 10.83 -8.82
CA ALA A 678 24.22 9.75 -8.96
C ALA A 678 24.10 8.73 -7.81
N LEU A 679 24.35 7.49 -8.16
CA LEU A 679 24.53 6.38 -7.21
C LEU A 679 26.02 6.03 -7.20
N PRO A 680 26.75 6.34 -6.12
CA PRO A 680 28.17 6.05 -6.03
C PRO A 680 28.46 4.54 -6.10
N GLY A 681 29.50 4.17 -6.84
CA GLY A 681 29.83 2.77 -7.05
C GLY A 681 30.31 2.06 -5.77
N ASP A 682 30.88 2.79 -4.84
CA ASP A 682 31.34 2.30 -3.54
C ASP A 682 30.20 1.96 -2.55
N GLU A 683 29.01 2.48 -2.78
CA GLU A 683 27.80 2.10 -2.03
C GLU A 683 27.18 0.77 -2.51
N LEU A 684 27.64 0.26 -3.65
CA LEU A 684 27.10 -0.97 -4.25
C LEU A 684 27.94 -2.18 -3.84
N GLU A 685 27.28 -3.22 -3.38
CA GLU A 685 27.86 -4.53 -3.12
C GLU A 685 27.63 -5.49 -4.30
N ASP A 686 28.51 -6.46 -4.50
CA ASP A 686 28.26 -7.56 -5.43
C ASP A 686 27.40 -8.63 -4.77
N VAL A 687 26.25 -8.92 -5.35
CA VAL A 687 25.35 -9.99 -4.92
C VAL A 687 25.05 -10.86 -6.13
N ASP A 688 25.56 -12.07 -6.12
CA ASP A 688 25.38 -13.06 -7.20
C ASP A 688 25.73 -12.51 -8.59
N GLY A 689 26.79 -11.66 -8.69
CA GLY A 689 27.27 -11.05 -9.91
C GLY A 689 26.53 -9.77 -10.34
N GLU A 690 25.62 -9.25 -9.53
CA GLU A 690 24.94 -7.97 -9.76
C GLU A 690 25.38 -6.94 -8.71
N ARG A 691 25.71 -5.72 -9.16
CA ARG A 691 26.04 -4.58 -8.28
C ARG A 691 24.76 -3.95 -7.76
N VAL A 692 24.48 -4.08 -6.46
CA VAL A 692 23.22 -3.64 -5.82
C VAL A 692 23.46 -2.83 -4.56
N LEU A 693 22.53 -1.94 -4.20
CA LEU A 693 22.45 -1.41 -2.84
C LEU A 693 21.92 -2.50 -1.90
N VAL A 694 22.46 -2.61 -0.70
CA VAL A 694 22.04 -3.64 0.25
C VAL A 694 21.34 -3.04 1.46
N GLY A 695 20.04 -3.35 1.58
CA GLY A 695 19.20 -2.97 2.70
C GLY A 695 18.48 -1.63 2.49
N ALA A 696 17.29 -1.54 3.07
CA ALA A 696 16.45 -0.34 3.04
C ALA A 696 17.13 0.88 3.66
N GLU A 697 17.99 0.66 4.64
CA GLU A 697 18.79 1.70 5.32
C GLU A 697 19.83 2.34 4.37
N ALA A 698 20.41 1.56 3.44
CA ALA A 698 21.31 2.10 2.42
C ALA A 698 20.54 2.96 1.41
N VAL A 699 19.37 2.50 1.00
CA VAL A 699 18.48 3.28 0.13
C VAL A 699 18.03 4.57 0.85
N HIS A 700 17.67 4.49 2.13
CA HIS A 700 17.33 5.67 2.95
C HIS A 700 18.46 6.72 2.94
N ARG A 701 19.70 6.30 3.28
CA ARG A 701 20.85 7.22 3.26
C ARG A 701 21.04 7.87 1.90
N ARG A 702 20.83 7.11 0.82
CA ARG A 702 20.95 7.65 -0.54
C ARG A 702 19.85 8.66 -0.87
N LEU A 703 18.59 8.36 -0.48
CA LEU A 703 17.47 9.30 -0.65
C LEU A 703 17.70 10.60 0.14
N VAL A 704 18.20 10.51 1.38
CA VAL A 704 18.54 11.67 2.20
C VAL A 704 19.66 12.48 1.53
N ALA A 705 20.72 11.84 1.07
CA ALA A 705 21.81 12.52 0.36
C ALA A 705 21.32 13.23 -0.91
N TRP A 706 20.41 12.64 -1.68
CA TRP A 706 19.79 13.32 -2.83
C TRP A 706 18.96 14.53 -2.42
N LEU A 707 18.25 14.48 -1.29
CA LEU A 707 17.53 15.65 -0.77
C LEU A 707 18.47 16.78 -0.38
N GLU A 708 19.66 16.45 0.15
CA GLU A 708 20.71 17.42 0.47
C GLU A 708 21.36 18.00 -0.81
N GLU A 709 21.66 17.16 -1.81
CA GLU A 709 22.17 17.56 -3.12
C GLU A 709 21.21 18.51 -3.85
N LEU A 710 19.91 18.26 -3.73
CA LEU A 710 18.83 19.10 -4.29
C LEU A 710 18.59 20.38 -3.47
N GLY A 711 19.20 20.53 -2.31
CA GLY A 711 18.93 21.65 -1.40
C GLY A 711 17.53 21.65 -0.80
N VAL A 712 16.89 20.49 -0.75
CA VAL A 712 15.56 20.29 -0.13
C VAL A 712 15.71 20.07 1.38
N ARG A 713 16.80 19.41 1.79
CA ARG A 713 17.19 19.19 3.18
C ARG A 713 18.52 19.92 3.45
N PRO A 714 18.72 20.55 4.62
CA PRO A 714 20.03 21.09 5.01
C PRO A 714 21.05 19.94 5.09
N ARG A 715 22.27 20.19 4.65
CA ARG A 715 23.38 19.23 4.85
C ARG A 715 23.69 19.18 6.35
N GLU A 716 23.69 18.00 6.94
CA GLU A 716 24.27 17.81 8.26
C GLU A 716 25.78 18.00 8.14
N HIS A 717 26.31 19.03 8.78
CA HIS A 717 27.75 19.25 8.85
C HIS A 717 28.36 18.05 9.60
N ALA A 718 29.14 17.26 8.95
CA ALA A 718 30.04 16.29 9.56
C ALA A 718 31.09 17.09 10.38
N GLY A 719 30.75 17.45 11.63
CA GLY A 719 31.67 18.24 12.46
C GLY A 719 30.98 19.05 13.55
N GLY A 720 30.18 18.40 14.40
CA GLY A 720 29.71 18.97 15.65
C GLY A 720 30.16 18.09 16.81
N GLY A 721 31.32 18.39 17.37
CA GLY A 721 31.68 17.91 18.72
C GLY A 721 30.62 18.37 19.72
N PRO A 722 30.50 17.71 20.90
CA PRO A 722 29.49 18.03 21.89
C PRO A 722 29.55 19.51 22.26
N PRO A 723 28.41 20.19 22.52
CA PRO A 723 28.43 21.61 22.94
C PRO A 723 29.25 21.71 24.19
N GLY A 724 30.36 22.49 24.09
CA GLY A 724 31.25 22.77 25.19
C GLY A 724 30.47 23.43 26.33
N GLU A 725 30.60 22.88 27.53
CA GLU A 725 30.34 23.53 28.77
C GLU A 725 31.17 24.82 28.83
N GLY A 726 30.53 25.98 28.76
CA GLY A 726 31.25 27.21 28.87
C GLY A 726 30.40 28.49 28.76
N ALA A 727 29.56 28.75 29.71
CA ALA A 727 29.17 30.13 30.08
C ALA A 727 28.29 30.16 31.34
N ALA A 728 28.88 29.78 32.47
CA ALA A 728 28.40 30.22 33.76
C ALA A 728 29.57 30.98 34.42
N ALA A 729 29.45 32.30 34.47
CA ALA A 729 30.00 33.20 35.46
C ALA A 729 30.37 34.57 34.89
N ARG A 730 29.50 35.56 35.14
CA ARG A 730 29.76 36.98 35.45
C ARG A 730 28.36 37.59 35.53
N GLY A 731 27.81 37.94 36.66
CA GLY A 731 28.32 38.31 37.95
C GLY A 731 27.83 39.69 38.27
N GLU A 732 27.29 39.82 39.34
CA GLU A 732 26.92 41.01 40.12
C GLU A 732 27.79 42.26 39.85
N SER A 733 27.17 43.35 39.58
CA SER A 733 27.20 44.60 40.36
C SER A 733 26.21 45.61 39.79
#